data_7ff3d98873ae668801ee5e397582f2fc
#
_entry.id   7ff3d98873ae668801ee5e397582f2fc
#
_cell.length_a   1.000
_cell.length_b   1.000
_cell.length_c   1.000
_cell.angle_alpha   90.00
_cell.angle_beta   90.00
_cell.angle_gamma   90.00
#
_symmetry.space_group_name_H-M   'P 1'
#
loop_
_entity.id
_entity.type
_entity.pdbx_description
1 polymer ?
#
loop_
_entity_poly.entity_id
_entity_poly.type
_entity_poly.pdbx_seq_one_letter_code
_entity_poly.pdbx_strand_id
1 'polypeptide(L)'
;MKPETQPSEEKPKETPKKRRVMVGAIGKCVHNLGVENFADWMEDQGLGYVTVKLGPAVPIPEVVNKIREARPEVVGVSMRLGDLHVDKLITEFVETATRYGLGPRESGIRYSFGGLRPAANLVRAMTGQPLEEDRFVRKDERHYDLEAVAEQYKDRPEFQGFFELIADDFISMEELERFALQLPPVRHHSELEWSDYLVERIHQVRERENRPIIRAHIGIAAETIEPTVKAIEKLATAGAFEIVSLAPDQTSQELLAKFIRGEEDPSKYLAGQGGAPIRSVEDLRRLKAATQRGNFPMARIYTGTDELVALAHLWEEHLNICFPAVPIFFYNELDGRGPISIRDSFDEHYRTIEYWASVGKPLEINDPHQWGLRYATDDMQVTDHVLCAVIALKKGIRHYVMQMMFELPPEISALDDLAKMKAAYELAEPLTRHFEFDIIKQTRSGLPSFPPNLNQAKGHLAFGIYTQLYMEPDLLHVVTHSEAHHEASADDVIESCEITKQVCWDFIKGNVPLVWNDPIMKNRIRELKQGAMYNVLHAAILGGYSGPATPENFWDWAKEPAEDPERNFETLLLSLIDEANYPTGGCELIAGDTLDLGLQIGLFQGPHITVIDRRYEMAGACRIKVVDGMCRIEEWDGIPVKSEFERVDLVRQRYPWYFYKDVSRADDDSFISEDAEVEVMDESSVNQYRHEIGVTGLADEKVLVVDFGSTFTKIGIFSTRNETFTLNYVPTTVDDIRVGLADGLGVLAECQASGGWKPLGVKMSEFAVRLPCSSAKGGLKVATVSLVKEESGFAAELAALTAGAKLVGTYDSKLTAEQARSIYENDQPEIILLAGGTDLGGDRETQLHNAHMLAEASRYATY
;
A
#
# COMPACT_ATOMS: atom_id res chain seq x y z
N MET A 1 -27.40 9.77 -62.68
CA MET A 1 -26.93 8.37 -62.65
C MET A 1 -25.46 8.40 -62.28
N LYS A 2 -25.19 8.02 -61.03
CA LYS A 2 -23.82 7.72 -60.56
C LYS A 2 -23.67 6.20 -60.58
N PRO A 3 -22.52 5.62 -60.94
CA PRO A 3 -22.40 4.18 -61.02
C PRO A 3 -22.28 3.61 -59.59
N GLU A 4 -23.03 2.53 -59.36
CA GLU A 4 -22.97 1.71 -58.17
C GLU A 4 -21.57 1.03 -58.08
N THR A 5 -20.89 1.26 -56.99
CA THR A 5 -19.68 0.50 -56.60
C THR A 5 -20.12 -0.83 -56.01
N GLN A 6 -19.72 -1.91 -56.65
CA GLN A 6 -19.87 -3.27 -56.11
C GLN A 6 -19.10 -3.41 -54.78
N PRO A 7 -19.64 -4.15 -53.81
CA PRO A 7 -18.94 -4.48 -52.57
C PRO A 7 -17.72 -5.37 -52.89
N SER A 8 -16.57 -4.96 -52.39
CA SER A 8 -15.37 -5.78 -52.40
C SER A 8 -15.61 -7.02 -51.55
N GLU A 9 -15.44 -8.20 -52.14
CA GLU A 9 -15.36 -9.47 -51.40
C GLU A 9 -14.24 -9.37 -50.35
N GLU A 10 -14.63 -9.29 -49.08
CA GLU A 10 -13.70 -9.53 -47.97
C GLU A 10 -13.21 -10.98 -48.04
N LYS A 11 -11.90 -11.15 -48.28
CA LYS A 11 -11.26 -12.45 -48.11
C LYS A 11 -11.52 -12.92 -46.68
N PRO A 12 -11.88 -14.22 -46.50
CA PRO A 12 -12.05 -14.77 -45.15
C PRO A 12 -10.78 -14.52 -44.38
N LYS A 13 -10.87 -13.88 -43.20
CA LYS A 13 -9.77 -13.72 -42.25
C LYS A 13 -9.31 -15.14 -41.92
N GLU A 14 -8.08 -15.50 -42.32
CA GLU A 14 -7.44 -16.73 -41.88
C GLU A 14 -7.41 -16.71 -40.35
N THR A 15 -8.06 -17.68 -39.73
CA THR A 15 -7.99 -17.93 -38.32
C THR A 15 -6.51 -18.10 -37.95
N PRO A 16 -5.95 -17.36 -36.97
CA PRO A 16 -4.55 -17.50 -36.61
C PRO A 16 -4.26 -18.94 -36.23
N LYS A 17 -3.21 -19.48 -36.84
CA LYS A 17 -2.79 -20.86 -36.63
C LYS A 17 -2.35 -21.01 -35.18
N LYS A 18 -3.08 -21.83 -34.40
CA LYS A 18 -2.79 -22.09 -32.99
C LYS A 18 -1.38 -22.67 -32.87
N ARG A 19 -0.55 -22.08 -32.02
CA ARG A 19 0.81 -22.58 -31.71
C ARG A 19 0.67 -23.77 -30.77
N ARG A 20 1.44 -24.81 -30.92
CA ARG A 20 1.30 -26.02 -30.13
C ARG A 20 2.60 -26.38 -29.42
N VAL A 21 2.49 -26.65 -28.13
CA VAL A 21 3.51 -27.30 -27.33
C VAL A 21 3.05 -28.73 -27.07
N MET A 22 3.90 -29.69 -27.36
CA MET A 22 3.62 -31.10 -27.10
C MET A 22 4.57 -31.59 -26.03
N VAL A 23 4.06 -32.27 -25.01
CA VAL A 23 4.87 -32.75 -23.89
C VAL A 23 4.50 -34.18 -23.50
N GLY A 24 5.46 -34.94 -23.02
CA GLY A 24 5.22 -36.26 -22.51
C GLY A 24 6.46 -36.92 -21.89
N ALA A 25 6.22 -37.85 -20.98
CA ALA A 25 7.28 -38.70 -20.43
C ALA A 25 7.48 -39.91 -21.33
N ILE A 26 8.70 -40.10 -21.81
CA ILE A 26 9.04 -41.12 -22.82
C ILE A 26 9.48 -42.46 -22.23
N GLY A 27 9.30 -43.51 -23.00
CA GLY A 27 9.74 -44.85 -22.67
C GLY A 27 8.97 -45.48 -21.53
N LYS A 28 9.60 -45.77 -20.40
CA LYS A 28 8.96 -46.36 -19.22
C LYS A 28 8.77 -45.36 -18.07
N CYS A 29 9.05 -44.09 -18.34
CA CYS A 29 8.94 -43.06 -17.32
C CYS A 29 7.48 -42.67 -17.08
N VAL A 30 7.00 -42.92 -15.86
CA VAL A 30 5.64 -42.53 -15.44
C VAL A 30 5.59 -41.13 -14.79
N HIS A 31 6.75 -40.49 -14.61
CA HIS A 31 6.89 -39.21 -13.97
C HIS A 31 6.76 -38.11 -15.04
N ASN A 32 5.56 -37.65 -15.30
CA ASN A 32 5.26 -36.63 -16.31
C ASN A 32 5.07 -35.22 -15.73
N LEU A 33 5.06 -35.05 -14.41
CA LEU A 33 4.78 -33.77 -13.76
C LEU A 33 5.70 -32.64 -14.22
N GLY A 34 7.01 -32.92 -14.39
CA GLY A 34 7.98 -31.90 -14.83
C GLY A 34 7.68 -31.37 -16.23
N VAL A 35 7.28 -32.24 -17.17
CA VAL A 35 6.94 -31.81 -18.54
C VAL A 35 5.56 -31.19 -18.62
N GLU A 36 4.63 -31.62 -17.77
CA GLU A 36 3.32 -30.98 -17.66
C GLU A 36 3.45 -29.58 -17.08
N ASN A 37 4.26 -29.40 -16.04
CA ASN A 37 4.58 -28.08 -15.50
C ASN A 37 5.25 -27.17 -16.55
N PHE A 38 6.17 -27.72 -17.34
CA PHE A 38 6.78 -26.99 -18.46
C PHE A 38 5.74 -26.55 -19.48
N ALA A 39 4.78 -27.40 -19.80
CA ALA A 39 3.69 -27.09 -20.72
C ALA A 39 2.77 -26.01 -20.18
N ASP A 40 2.38 -26.13 -18.92
CA ASP A 40 1.52 -25.16 -18.25
C ASP A 40 2.25 -23.81 -18.15
N TRP A 41 3.54 -23.81 -17.82
CA TRP A 41 4.37 -22.63 -17.85
C TRP A 41 4.43 -21.99 -19.24
N MET A 42 4.57 -22.78 -20.32
CA MET A 42 4.54 -22.26 -21.70
C MET A 42 3.19 -21.61 -22.06
N GLU A 43 2.07 -22.14 -21.56
CA GLU A 43 0.75 -21.53 -21.72
C GLU A 43 0.65 -20.22 -20.94
N ASP A 44 1.14 -20.21 -19.70
CA ASP A 44 1.06 -19.08 -18.78
C ASP A 44 1.91 -17.86 -19.23
N GLN A 45 2.94 -18.06 -20.07
CA GLN A 45 3.71 -16.95 -20.64
C GLN A 45 2.89 -16.05 -21.57
N GLY A 46 1.61 -16.32 -21.77
CA GLY A 46 0.75 -15.53 -22.64
C GLY A 46 1.22 -15.54 -24.11
N LEU A 47 2.05 -16.47 -24.49
CA LEU A 47 2.63 -16.58 -25.83
C LEU A 47 1.70 -17.34 -26.81
N GLY A 48 0.45 -17.66 -26.40
CA GLY A 48 -0.60 -18.29 -27.23
C GLY A 48 -0.31 -19.74 -27.58
N TYR A 49 0.44 -20.44 -26.77
CA TYR A 49 0.64 -21.86 -26.94
C TYR A 49 -0.56 -22.65 -26.42
N VAL A 50 -0.89 -23.71 -27.12
CA VAL A 50 -1.85 -24.71 -26.70
C VAL A 50 -1.10 -26.01 -26.48
N THR A 51 -1.25 -26.59 -25.32
CA THR A 51 -0.56 -27.80 -24.95
C THR A 51 -1.22 -29.06 -25.49
N VAL A 52 -0.39 -30.01 -25.88
CA VAL A 52 -0.79 -31.38 -26.17
C VAL A 52 -0.06 -32.29 -25.20
N LYS A 53 -0.74 -32.67 -24.12
CA LYS A 53 -0.18 -33.59 -23.11
C LYS A 53 -0.32 -35.03 -23.60
N LEU A 54 0.82 -35.71 -23.80
CA LEU A 54 0.84 -37.11 -24.26
C LEU A 54 0.64 -38.10 -23.12
N GLY A 55 0.92 -37.67 -21.89
CA GLY A 55 0.86 -38.50 -20.71
C GLY A 55 2.15 -39.23 -20.34
N PRO A 56 2.08 -40.17 -19.38
CA PRO A 56 3.22 -40.93 -18.90
C PRO A 56 3.54 -42.15 -19.76
N ALA A 57 4.77 -42.58 -19.72
CA ALA A 57 5.27 -43.84 -20.30
C ALA A 57 4.94 -44.03 -21.79
N VAL A 58 4.99 -42.95 -22.59
CA VAL A 58 4.60 -42.98 -23.99
C VAL A 58 5.72 -43.64 -24.83
N PRO A 59 5.40 -44.65 -25.65
CA PRO A 59 6.38 -45.27 -26.54
C PRO A 59 6.90 -44.25 -27.56
N ILE A 60 8.22 -44.27 -27.84
CA ILE A 60 8.86 -43.33 -28.76
C ILE A 60 8.21 -43.30 -30.15
N PRO A 61 7.88 -44.42 -30.79
CA PRO A 61 7.18 -44.38 -32.08
C PRO A 61 5.82 -43.67 -32.02
N GLU A 62 5.10 -43.73 -30.90
CA GLU A 62 3.84 -43.05 -30.71
C GLU A 62 4.06 -41.55 -30.56
N VAL A 63 5.03 -41.11 -29.71
CA VAL A 63 5.42 -39.70 -29.58
C VAL A 63 5.74 -39.09 -30.92
N VAL A 64 6.62 -39.76 -31.70
CA VAL A 64 7.03 -39.27 -33.02
C VAL A 64 5.86 -39.21 -34.00
N ASN A 65 4.94 -40.17 -33.98
CA ASN A 65 3.74 -40.12 -34.79
C ASN A 65 2.85 -38.93 -34.45
N LYS A 66 2.65 -38.68 -33.15
CA LYS A 66 1.86 -37.53 -32.72
C LYS A 66 2.53 -36.19 -33.06
N ILE A 67 3.86 -36.10 -32.97
CA ILE A 67 4.62 -34.93 -33.46
C ILE A 67 4.35 -34.72 -34.97
N ARG A 68 4.38 -35.80 -35.75
CA ARG A 68 4.15 -35.75 -37.20
C ARG A 68 2.74 -35.25 -37.52
N GLU A 69 1.74 -35.69 -36.77
CA GLU A 69 0.33 -35.35 -36.97
C GLU A 69 0.06 -33.91 -36.53
N ALA A 70 0.50 -33.54 -35.33
CA ALA A 70 0.19 -32.27 -34.72
C ALA A 70 1.06 -31.11 -35.21
N ARG A 71 2.27 -31.40 -35.67
CA ARG A 71 3.29 -30.41 -36.08
C ARG A 71 3.44 -29.29 -35.02
N PRO A 72 3.80 -29.61 -33.78
CA PRO A 72 3.99 -28.61 -32.72
C PRO A 72 5.21 -27.72 -33.05
N GLU A 73 5.27 -26.55 -32.45
CA GLU A 73 6.44 -25.67 -32.52
C GLU A 73 7.47 -26.05 -31.45
N VAL A 74 7.01 -26.54 -30.30
CA VAL A 74 7.90 -27.01 -29.20
C VAL A 74 7.48 -28.41 -28.78
N VAL A 75 8.48 -29.25 -28.52
CA VAL A 75 8.32 -30.62 -27.99
C VAL A 75 9.16 -30.75 -26.74
N GLY A 76 8.53 -31.01 -25.60
CA GLY A 76 9.15 -31.34 -24.32
C GLY A 76 9.04 -32.83 -24.03
N VAL A 77 10.16 -33.49 -23.87
CA VAL A 77 10.19 -34.88 -23.42
C VAL A 77 10.92 -35.00 -22.09
N SER A 78 10.43 -35.86 -21.23
CA SER A 78 11.09 -36.09 -19.93
C SER A 78 11.39 -37.55 -19.67
N MET A 79 12.45 -37.74 -18.87
CA MET A 79 12.76 -39.03 -18.29
C MET A 79 13.39 -38.87 -16.91
N ARG A 80 12.65 -39.22 -15.88
CA ARG A 80 13.04 -39.03 -14.48
C ARG A 80 13.50 -40.33 -13.77
N LEU A 81 13.87 -41.33 -14.55
CA LEU A 81 14.31 -42.63 -14.07
C LEU A 81 15.85 -42.74 -14.08
N GLY A 82 16.59 -41.87 -13.48
CA GLY A 82 18.04 -41.91 -13.48
C GLY A 82 18.64 -41.91 -14.89
N ASP A 83 19.93 -42.17 -15.01
CA ASP A 83 20.67 -42.20 -16.29
C ASP A 83 20.63 -43.56 -16.99
N LEU A 84 20.24 -44.62 -16.32
CA LEU A 84 20.24 -45.98 -16.87
C LEU A 84 19.26 -46.11 -18.06
N HIS A 85 19.76 -46.50 -19.24
CA HIS A 85 19.02 -46.62 -20.51
C HIS A 85 18.54 -45.30 -21.15
N VAL A 86 18.90 -44.12 -20.64
CA VAL A 86 18.58 -42.84 -21.27
C VAL A 86 19.22 -42.75 -22.65
N ASP A 87 20.47 -43.23 -22.80
CA ASP A 87 21.21 -43.30 -24.05
C ASP A 87 20.43 -44.01 -25.17
N LYS A 88 19.79 -45.14 -24.86
CA LYS A 88 19.02 -45.93 -25.83
C LYS A 88 17.73 -45.22 -26.23
N LEU A 89 17.01 -44.67 -25.24
CA LEU A 89 15.75 -43.96 -25.49
C LEU A 89 15.96 -42.67 -26.28
N ILE A 90 16.99 -41.89 -25.96
CA ILE A 90 17.31 -40.66 -26.68
C ILE A 90 17.83 -40.99 -28.08
N THR A 91 18.62 -42.08 -28.23
CA THR A 91 19.04 -42.56 -29.54
C THR A 91 17.84 -42.93 -30.42
N GLU A 92 16.91 -43.76 -29.89
CA GLU A 92 15.71 -44.13 -30.61
C GLU A 92 14.85 -42.91 -30.96
N PHE A 93 14.71 -41.96 -30.05
CA PHE A 93 13.92 -40.73 -30.28
C PHE A 93 14.52 -39.89 -31.39
N VAL A 94 15.81 -39.53 -31.29
CA VAL A 94 16.51 -38.68 -32.25
C VAL A 94 16.54 -39.33 -33.63
N GLU A 95 16.90 -40.61 -33.71
CA GLU A 95 16.93 -41.33 -35.00
C GLU A 95 15.56 -41.46 -35.64
N THR A 96 14.53 -41.74 -34.83
CA THR A 96 13.17 -41.88 -35.35
C THR A 96 12.65 -40.55 -35.83
N ALA A 97 12.79 -39.49 -35.04
CA ALA A 97 12.38 -38.13 -35.41
C ALA A 97 13.09 -37.66 -36.69
N THR A 98 14.41 -37.84 -36.78
CA THR A 98 15.21 -37.49 -37.97
C THR A 98 14.76 -38.29 -39.21
N ARG A 99 14.51 -39.61 -39.06
CA ARG A 99 14.01 -40.44 -40.16
C ARG A 99 12.72 -39.95 -40.79
N TYR A 100 11.86 -39.32 -40.01
CA TYR A 100 10.62 -38.72 -40.48
C TYR A 100 10.71 -37.21 -40.81
N GLY A 101 11.95 -36.66 -40.90
CA GLY A 101 12.17 -35.24 -41.22
C GLY A 101 11.59 -34.30 -40.17
N LEU A 102 11.59 -34.73 -38.89
CA LEU A 102 11.13 -33.98 -37.75
C LEU A 102 12.26 -33.45 -36.85
N GLY A 103 13.54 -33.64 -37.26
CA GLY A 103 14.67 -33.04 -36.57
C GLY A 103 14.58 -31.50 -36.55
N PRO A 104 15.19 -30.84 -35.55
CA PRO A 104 15.07 -29.39 -35.39
C PRO A 104 15.48 -28.57 -36.59
N ARG A 105 16.53 -29.00 -37.30
CA ARG A 105 17.07 -28.33 -38.51
C ARG A 105 16.13 -28.44 -39.72
N GLU A 106 15.39 -29.53 -39.83
CA GLU A 106 14.56 -29.84 -41.00
C GLU A 106 13.13 -29.36 -40.83
N SER A 107 12.61 -29.48 -39.61
CA SER A 107 11.20 -29.19 -39.28
C SER A 107 10.99 -27.81 -38.68
N GLY A 108 12.02 -27.21 -38.10
CA GLY A 108 11.92 -26.01 -37.29
C GLY A 108 11.27 -26.23 -35.91
N ILE A 109 11.03 -27.52 -35.54
CA ILE A 109 10.50 -27.86 -34.20
C ILE A 109 11.62 -27.68 -33.19
N ARG A 110 11.34 -27.04 -32.08
CA ARG A 110 12.27 -26.88 -30.96
C ARG A 110 12.04 -28.00 -29.96
N TYR A 111 13.11 -28.62 -29.51
CA TYR A 111 13.05 -29.74 -28.58
C TYR A 111 13.65 -29.37 -27.24
N SER A 112 12.98 -29.75 -26.16
CA SER A 112 13.47 -29.65 -24.80
C SER A 112 13.46 -31.03 -24.13
N PHE A 113 14.44 -31.25 -23.25
CA PHE A 113 14.53 -32.46 -22.44
C PHE A 113 14.52 -32.08 -20.95
N GLY A 114 13.72 -32.80 -20.14
CA GLY A 114 13.69 -32.67 -18.69
C GLY A 114 14.03 -34.00 -18.00
N GLY A 115 14.86 -33.95 -16.95
CA GLY A 115 15.21 -35.17 -16.22
C GLY A 115 16.02 -34.88 -14.96
N LEU A 116 16.35 -35.94 -14.21
CA LEU A 116 17.31 -35.82 -13.13
C LEU A 116 18.70 -35.43 -13.70
N ARG A 117 19.51 -34.74 -12.92
CA ARG A 117 20.81 -34.24 -13.37
C ARG A 117 21.71 -35.28 -14.03
N PRO A 118 21.83 -36.55 -13.52
CA PRO A 118 22.60 -37.59 -14.24
C PRO A 118 22.06 -37.86 -15.64
N ALA A 119 20.73 -37.96 -15.81
CA ALA A 119 20.10 -38.16 -17.11
C ALA A 119 20.25 -36.93 -18.01
N ALA A 120 20.07 -35.72 -17.50
CA ALA A 120 20.26 -34.47 -18.23
C ALA A 120 21.72 -34.30 -18.71
N ASN A 121 22.71 -34.63 -17.88
CA ASN A 121 24.11 -34.60 -18.27
C ASN A 121 24.47 -35.68 -19.33
N LEU A 122 23.84 -36.84 -19.28
CA LEU A 122 23.99 -37.85 -20.32
C LEU A 122 23.47 -37.32 -21.68
N VAL A 123 22.29 -36.68 -21.68
CA VAL A 123 21.73 -36.06 -22.90
C VAL A 123 22.59 -34.90 -23.40
N ARG A 124 23.17 -34.08 -22.50
CA ARG A 124 24.13 -33.01 -22.87
C ARG A 124 25.36 -33.61 -23.56
N ALA A 125 25.94 -34.70 -23.00
CA ALA A 125 27.06 -35.40 -23.61
C ALA A 125 26.72 -35.93 -25.00
N MET A 126 25.52 -36.53 -25.17
CA MET A 126 25.08 -37.05 -26.47
C MET A 126 24.83 -35.96 -27.51
N THR A 127 24.42 -34.78 -27.10
CA THR A 127 23.99 -33.68 -27.99
C THR A 127 25.02 -32.55 -28.12
N GLY A 128 26.23 -32.76 -27.56
CA GLY A 128 27.33 -31.82 -27.69
C GLY A 128 27.18 -30.52 -26.89
N GLN A 129 26.43 -30.56 -25.79
CA GLN A 129 26.23 -29.42 -24.91
C GLN A 129 27.14 -29.48 -23.69
N PRO A 130 27.44 -28.34 -23.05
CA PRO A 130 28.25 -28.29 -21.82
C PRO A 130 27.62 -29.12 -20.71
N LEU A 131 28.44 -29.85 -19.98
CA LEU A 131 28.00 -30.64 -18.82
C LEU A 131 27.83 -29.71 -17.59
N GLU A 132 26.76 -29.91 -16.84
CA GLU A 132 26.54 -29.26 -15.57
C GLU A 132 27.30 -29.96 -14.44
N GLU A 133 27.78 -29.18 -13.48
CA GLU A 133 28.50 -29.69 -12.32
C GLU A 133 27.57 -30.51 -11.41
N ASP A 134 27.83 -31.81 -11.31
CA ASP A 134 27.02 -32.71 -10.51
C ASP A 134 27.61 -32.79 -9.09
N ARG A 135 27.06 -32.05 -8.16
CA ARG A 135 27.51 -31.97 -6.76
C ARG A 135 26.98 -33.10 -5.88
N PHE A 136 26.00 -33.87 -6.38
CA PHE A 136 25.26 -34.84 -5.60
C PHE A 136 25.56 -36.29 -5.93
N VAL A 137 26.13 -36.56 -7.11
CA VAL A 137 26.46 -37.93 -7.52
C VAL A 137 27.97 -38.07 -7.60
N ARG A 138 28.52 -39.05 -6.86
CA ARG A 138 29.94 -39.37 -6.90
C ARG A 138 30.33 -39.95 -8.26
N LYS A 139 31.56 -39.69 -8.70
CA LYS A 139 32.06 -40.22 -9.98
C LYS A 139 31.97 -41.74 -10.12
N ASP A 140 32.09 -42.45 -9.02
CA ASP A 140 32.01 -43.94 -8.92
C ASP A 140 30.57 -44.47 -8.88
N GLU A 141 29.57 -43.60 -8.74
CA GLU A 141 28.14 -43.92 -8.75
C GLU A 141 27.49 -43.69 -10.14
N ARG A 142 28.22 -43.14 -11.12
CA ARG A 142 27.70 -42.89 -12.47
C ARG A 142 27.73 -44.18 -13.31
N HIS A 143 26.63 -44.45 -14.02
CA HIS A 143 26.52 -45.57 -14.92
C HIS A 143 27.26 -45.33 -16.25
N TYR A 144 27.61 -44.07 -16.58
CA TYR A 144 28.24 -43.68 -17.85
C TYR A 144 29.47 -42.82 -17.62
N ASP A 145 30.51 -43.10 -18.46
CA ASP A 145 31.59 -42.14 -18.67
C ASP A 145 31.14 -41.10 -19.70
N LEU A 146 30.80 -39.91 -19.21
CA LEU A 146 30.23 -38.82 -20.03
C LEU A 146 31.18 -38.31 -21.11
N GLU A 147 32.50 -38.38 -20.86
CA GLU A 147 33.49 -38.00 -21.85
C GLU A 147 33.53 -39.03 -22.99
N ALA A 148 33.50 -40.35 -22.69
CA ALA A 148 33.38 -41.39 -23.67
C ALA A 148 32.09 -41.33 -24.48
N VAL A 149 30.95 -40.97 -23.82
CA VAL A 149 29.67 -40.78 -24.49
C VAL A 149 29.77 -39.58 -25.46
N ALA A 150 30.30 -38.44 -25.03
CA ALA A 150 30.46 -37.27 -25.88
C ALA A 150 31.30 -37.57 -27.11
N GLU A 151 32.40 -38.33 -26.94
CA GLU A 151 33.27 -38.79 -28.07
C GLU A 151 32.52 -39.71 -29.02
N GLN A 152 31.68 -40.61 -28.52
CA GLN A 152 30.85 -41.52 -29.36
C GLN A 152 29.86 -40.80 -30.24
N TYR A 153 29.27 -39.68 -29.76
CA TYR A 153 28.22 -38.98 -30.47
C TYR A 153 28.67 -37.71 -31.21
N LYS A 154 29.94 -37.31 -31.09
CA LYS A 154 30.45 -36.04 -31.66
C LYS A 154 30.33 -35.98 -33.20
N ASP A 155 30.50 -37.11 -33.89
CA ASP A 155 30.46 -37.24 -35.36
C ASP A 155 29.04 -37.60 -35.87
N ARG A 156 28.03 -37.50 -35.02
CA ARG A 156 26.63 -37.78 -35.35
C ARG A 156 25.83 -36.48 -35.48
N PRO A 157 25.73 -35.85 -36.66
CA PRO A 157 25.18 -34.51 -36.84
C PRO A 157 23.69 -34.40 -36.46
N GLU A 158 22.94 -35.51 -36.50
CA GLU A 158 21.57 -35.58 -36.11
C GLU A 158 21.34 -35.37 -34.58
N PHE A 159 22.35 -35.62 -33.74
CA PHE A 159 22.33 -35.42 -32.30
C PHE A 159 22.77 -34.00 -31.94
N GLN A 160 23.72 -33.44 -32.69
CA GLN A 160 24.33 -32.16 -32.29
C GLN A 160 23.30 -31.02 -32.23
N GLY A 161 23.05 -30.54 -31.02
CA GLY A 161 22.08 -29.47 -30.77
C GLY A 161 20.62 -29.90 -31.01
N PHE A 162 20.29 -31.19 -30.91
CA PHE A 162 18.93 -31.67 -31.10
C PHE A 162 17.96 -31.08 -30.05
N PHE A 163 18.38 -31.09 -28.78
CA PHE A 163 17.66 -30.43 -27.71
C PHE A 163 18.25 -29.04 -27.49
N GLU A 164 17.42 -28.03 -27.58
CA GLU A 164 17.80 -26.64 -27.37
C GLU A 164 17.85 -26.29 -25.87
N LEU A 165 16.93 -26.84 -25.10
CA LEU A 165 16.88 -26.74 -23.65
C LEU A 165 16.99 -28.15 -23.04
N ILE A 166 17.98 -28.35 -22.17
CA ILE A 166 18.10 -29.54 -21.34
C ILE A 166 18.02 -29.10 -19.89
N ALA A 167 16.91 -29.46 -19.23
CA ALA A 167 16.60 -29.09 -17.87
C ALA A 167 16.85 -30.26 -16.91
N ASP A 168 17.33 -29.95 -15.73
CA ASP A 168 17.31 -30.87 -14.58
C ASP A 168 16.46 -30.29 -13.43
N ASP A 169 16.47 -30.95 -12.31
CA ASP A 169 15.69 -30.49 -11.14
C ASP A 169 16.15 -29.12 -10.59
N PHE A 170 17.19 -28.53 -11.16
CA PHE A 170 17.82 -27.30 -10.72
C PHE A 170 17.99 -26.29 -11.85
N ILE A 171 17.11 -26.32 -12.86
CA ILE A 171 17.16 -25.31 -13.91
C ILE A 171 16.95 -23.94 -13.30
N SER A 172 17.79 -22.98 -13.67
CA SER A 172 17.64 -21.61 -13.21
C SER A 172 16.48 -20.90 -13.97
N MET A 173 15.83 -19.99 -13.30
CA MET A 173 14.82 -19.13 -13.92
C MET A 173 15.38 -18.35 -15.10
N GLU A 174 16.63 -17.89 -15.01
CA GLU A 174 17.32 -17.19 -16.09
C GLU A 174 17.45 -18.03 -17.39
N GLU A 175 17.59 -19.34 -17.26
CA GLU A 175 17.63 -20.23 -18.42
C GLU A 175 16.25 -20.45 -19.03
N LEU A 176 15.19 -20.56 -18.20
CA LEU A 176 13.81 -20.62 -18.66
C LEU A 176 13.38 -19.32 -19.33
N GLU A 177 13.69 -18.17 -18.73
CA GLU A 177 13.42 -16.85 -19.31
C GLU A 177 14.13 -16.68 -20.64
N ARG A 178 15.42 -17.05 -20.72
CA ARG A 178 16.20 -16.98 -21.97
C ARG A 178 15.61 -17.88 -23.06
N PHE A 179 15.09 -19.03 -22.70
CA PHE A 179 14.39 -19.91 -23.62
C PHE A 179 13.06 -19.28 -24.08
N ALA A 180 12.27 -18.72 -23.16
CA ALA A 180 11.01 -18.06 -23.49
C ALA A 180 11.21 -16.81 -24.36
N LEU A 181 12.17 -15.95 -24.01
CA LEU A 181 12.47 -14.71 -24.77
C LEU A 181 12.95 -14.96 -26.20
N GLN A 182 13.47 -16.12 -26.49
CA GLN A 182 13.83 -16.52 -27.86
C GLN A 182 12.61 -16.95 -28.68
N LEU A 183 11.46 -17.13 -28.04
CA LEU A 183 10.22 -17.42 -28.74
C LEU A 183 9.64 -16.10 -29.28
N PRO A 184 9.15 -16.06 -30.54
CA PRO A 184 8.58 -14.84 -31.08
C PRO A 184 7.38 -14.43 -30.22
N PRO A 185 7.24 -13.15 -29.90
CA PRO A 185 6.12 -12.67 -29.11
C PRO A 185 4.81 -13.06 -29.79
N VAL A 186 3.91 -13.66 -29.03
CA VAL A 186 2.58 -13.96 -29.52
C VAL A 186 1.71 -12.76 -29.27
N ARG A 187 1.12 -12.28 -30.31
CA ARG A 187 -0.02 -11.39 -30.19
C ARG A 187 -1.25 -12.25 -29.97
N HIS A 188 -1.69 -12.34 -28.70
CA HIS A 188 -2.99 -12.83 -28.24
C HIS A 188 -3.27 -14.30 -28.35
N HIS A 189 -3.50 -14.80 -27.37
CA HIS A 189 -4.49 -15.18 -26.56
C HIS A 189 -5.58 -15.67 -27.21
N SER A 190 -5.71 -16.50 -27.53
CA SER A 190 -6.55 -16.85 -26.90
C SER A 190 -7.69 -17.60 -27.33
N GLU A 191 -7.55 -18.80 -27.09
CA GLU A 191 -8.62 -19.75 -26.88
C GLU A 191 -9.36 -19.50 -25.56
N LEU A 192 -8.81 -18.66 -24.70
CA LEU A 192 -9.50 -18.14 -23.53
C LEU A 192 -10.48 -17.05 -23.95
N GLU A 193 -11.70 -17.16 -23.49
CA GLU A 193 -12.75 -16.15 -23.68
C GLU A 193 -12.33 -14.80 -23.05
N TRP A 194 -11.45 -14.83 -22.05
CA TRP A 194 -10.96 -13.70 -21.28
C TRP A 194 -9.42 -13.62 -21.30
N SER A 195 -8.88 -12.40 -21.48
CA SER A 195 -7.43 -12.16 -21.40
C SER A 195 -6.90 -12.24 -19.98
N ASP A 196 -5.67 -12.75 -19.82
CA ASP A 196 -4.90 -12.71 -18.56
C ASP A 196 -4.11 -11.40 -18.41
N TYR A 197 -4.06 -10.55 -19.44
CA TYR A 197 -3.41 -9.25 -19.37
C TYR A 197 -4.40 -8.17 -18.91
N LEU A 198 -4.03 -7.42 -17.85
CA LEU A 198 -4.94 -6.50 -17.16
C LEU A 198 -5.62 -5.49 -18.08
N VAL A 199 -4.84 -4.80 -18.91
CA VAL A 199 -5.36 -3.73 -19.79
C VAL A 199 -6.39 -4.28 -20.76
N GLU A 200 -6.12 -5.44 -21.34
CA GLU A 200 -7.06 -6.10 -22.26
C GLU A 200 -8.31 -6.61 -21.56
N ARG A 201 -8.16 -7.17 -20.34
CA ARG A 201 -9.30 -7.61 -19.54
C ARG A 201 -10.23 -6.44 -19.20
N ILE A 202 -9.67 -5.27 -18.87
CA ILE A 202 -10.44 -4.04 -18.65
C ILE A 202 -11.28 -3.71 -19.90
N HIS A 203 -10.66 -3.71 -21.09
CA HIS A 203 -11.37 -3.45 -22.33
C HIS A 203 -12.45 -4.49 -22.64
N GLN A 204 -12.15 -5.77 -22.45
CA GLN A 204 -13.11 -6.86 -22.68
C GLN A 204 -14.35 -6.72 -21.79
N VAL A 205 -14.20 -6.42 -20.51
CA VAL A 205 -15.33 -6.26 -19.57
C VAL A 205 -16.11 -4.99 -19.91
N ARG A 206 -15.42 -3.88 -20.24
CA ARG A 206 -16.11 -2.65 -20.70
C ARG A 206 -16.94 -2.88 -21.95
N GLU A 207 -16.41 -3.57 -22.95
CA GLU A 207 -17.14 -3.84 -24.19
C GLU A 207 -18.35 -4.78 -23.98
N ARG A 208 -18.22 -5.77 -23.09
CA ARG A 208 -19.26 -6.77 -22.88
C ARG A 208 -20.32 -6.36 -21.87
N GLU A 209 -19.89 -5.74 -20.76
CA GLU A 209 -20.74 -5.49 -19.60
C GLU A 209 -20.88 -4.00 -19.26
N ASN A 210 -20.15 -3.14 -19.98
CA ASN A 210 -20.17 -1.67 -19.80
C ASN A 210 -19.95 -1.23 -18.33
N ARG A 211 -19.03 -1.88 -17.63
CA ARG A 211 -18.65 -1.57 -16.23
C ARG A 211 -17.15 -1.67 -16.02
N PRO A 212 -16.62 -1.12 -14.90
CA PRO A 212 -15.26 -1.42 -14.42
C PRO A 212 -15.10 -2.91 -14.12
N ILE A 213 -13.88 -3.41 -14.16
CA ILE A 213 -13.58 -4.73 -13.62
C ILE A 213 -13.62 -4.72 -12.09
N ILE A 214 -13.94 -5.86 -11.49
CA ILE A 214 -14.06 -5.99 -10.04
C ILE A 214 -12.90 -6.82 -9.50
N ARG A 215 -12.33 -6.35 -8.41
CA ARG A 215 -11.30 -7.00 -7.62
C ARG A 215 -11.79 -7.14 -6.19
N ALA A 216 -11.61 -8.32 -5.57
CA ALA A 216 -11.90 -8.52 -4.15
C ALA A 216 -10.82 -9.40 -3.49
N HIS A 217 -10.69 -9.26 -2.18
CA HIS A 217 -9.76 -10.07 -1.38
C HIS A 217 -10.37 -11.39 -0.97
N ILE A 218 -9.52 -12.41 -0.91
CA ILE A 218 -9.80 -13.67 -0.23
C ILE A 218 -8.50 -14.26 0.34
N GLY A 219 -8.56 -14.76 1.57
CA GLY A 219 -7.47 -15.46 2.23
C GLY A 219 -8.00 -15.95 3.57
N ILE A 220 -8.21 -17.26 3.71
CA ILE A 220 -8.83 -17.86 4.89
C ILE A 220 -7.73 -18.33 5.84
N ALA A 221 -7.80 -17.84 7.07
CA ALA A 221 -6.91 -18.26 8.15
C ALA A 221 -7.20 -19.71 8.54
N ALA A 222 -6.29 -20.63 8.20
CA ALA A 222 -6.45 -22.06 8.43
C ALA A 222 -5.08 -22.75 8.59
N GLU A 223 -5.07 -24.03 8.96
CA GLU A 223 -3.85 -24.82 9.08
C GLU A 223 -3.19 -25.11 7.70
N THR A 224 -3.97 -25.08 6.63
CA THR A 224 -3.52 -25.37 5.27
C THR A 224 -4.13 -24.41 4.28
N ILE A 225 -3.58 -24.38 3.07
CA ILE A 225 -4.09 -23.52 1.96
C ILE A 225 -5.47 -23.99 1.43
N GLU A 226 -5.91 -25.19 1.74
CA GLU A 226 -7.09 -25.82 1.15
C GLU A 226 -8.40 -25.02 1.28
N PRO A 227 -8.72 -24.38 2.43
CA PRO A 227 -9.92 -23.56 2.52
C PRO A 227 -9.92 -22.39 1.56
N THR A 228 -8.75 -21.71 1.39
CA THR A 228 -8.59 -20.61 0.43
C THR A 228 -8.72 -21.10 -1.02
N VAL A 229 -8.12 -22.23 -1.37
CA VAL A 229 -8.25 -22.86 -2.68
C VAL A 229 -9.73 -23.12 -3.01
N LYS A 230 -10.48 -23.74 -2.10
CA LYS A 230 -11.92 -24.00 -2.30
C LYS A 230 -12.76 -22.74 -2.41
N ALA A 231 -12.40 -21.69 -1.65
CA ALA A 231 -13.07 -20.41 -1.74
C ALA A 231 -12.86 -19.79 -3.14
N ILE A 232 -11.63 -19.77 -3.65
CA ILE A 232 -11.31 -19.28 -4.99
C ILE A 232 -12.05 -20.08 -6.07
N GLU A 233 -12.09 -21.41 -5.98
CA GLU A 233 -12.84 -22.26 -6.90
C GLU A 233 -14.32 -21.90 -6.95
N LYS A 234 -14.94 -21.63 -5.81
CA LYS A 234 -16.33 -21.20 -5.70
C LYS A 234 -16.53 -19.82 -6.33
N LEU A 235 -15.67 -18.86 -5.99
CA LEU A 235 -15.70 -17.50 -6.51
C LEU A 235 -15.53 -17.44 -8.02
N ALA A 236 -14.57 -18.17 -8.57
CA ALA A 236 -14.33 -18.26 -10.01
C ALA A 236 -15.52 -18.90 -10.74
N THR A 237 -16.08 -19.99 -10.17
CA THR A 237 -17.26 -20.65 -10.74
C THR A 237 -18.49 -19.76 -10.74
N ALA A 238 -18.68 -18.93 -9.72
CA ALA A 238 -19.76 -17.95 -9.65
C ALA A 238 -19.55 -16.75 -10.58
N GLY A 239 -18.34 -16.53 -11.10
CA GLY A 239 -18.02 -15.34 -11.89
C GLY A 239 -18.16 -14.05 -11.08
N ALA A 240 -17.78 -14.11 -9.78
CA ALA A 240 -17.99 -13.00 -8.85
C ALA A 240 -17.22 -11.74 -9.26
N PHE A 241 -15.96 -11.91 -9.69
CA PHE A 241 -15.03 -10.82 -10.01
C PHE A 241 -14.03 -11.22 -11.11
N GLU A 242 -13.29 -10.27 -11.63
CA GLU A 242 -12.23 -10.49 -12.63
C GLU A 242 -10.85 -10.65 -12.02
N ILE A 243 -10.63 -10.17 -10.78
CA ILE A 243 -9.34 -10.25 -10.10
C ILE A 243 -9.52 -10.78 -8.68
N VAL A 244 -8.90 -11.91 -8.39
CA VAL A 244 -8.76 -12.41 -7.02
C VAL A 244 -7.51 -11.83 -6.39
N SER A 245 -7.68 -11.05 -5.33
CA SER A 245 -6.56 -10.58 -4.50
C SER A 245 -6.31 -11.56 -3.37
N LEU A 246 -5.21 -12.26 -3.47
CA LEU A 246 -4.78 -13.19 -2.42
C LEU A 246 -4.28 -12.39 -1.21
N ALA A 247 -4.79 -12.73 -0.05
CA ALA A 247 -4.35 -12.19 1.23
C ALA A 247 -3.52 -13.25 1.97
N PRO A 248 -2.19 -13.28 1.81
CA PRO A 248 -1.32 -14.19 2.54
C PRO A 248 -1.24 -13.77 4.01
N ASP A 249 -1.03 -14.74 4.91
CA ASP A 249 -0.76 -14.45 6.30
C ASP A 249 0.61 -13.76 6.48
N GLN A 250 0.86 -13.17 7.66
CA GLN A 250 2.11 -12.47 7.96
C GLN A 250 3.34 -13.35 7.77
N THR A 251 3.27 -14.61 8.20
CA THR A 251 4.37 -15.58 8.04
C THR A 251 4.73 -15.81 6.57
N SER A 252 3.73 -15.89 5.68
CA SER A 252 3.97 -16.00 4.25
C SER A 252 4.64 -14.75 3.67
N GLN A 253 4.22 -13.57 4.13
CA GLN A 253 4.77 -12.30 3.65
C GLN A 253 6.24 -12.11 4.02
N GLU A 254 6.67 -12.66 5.17
CA GLU A 254 8.03 -12.49 5.68
C GLU A 254 8.97 -13.66 5.31
N LEU A 255 8.45 -14.88 5.27
CA LEU A 255 9.29 -16.07 5.29
C LEU A 255 9.16 -17.01 4.09
N LEU A 256 8.22 -16.76 3.18
CA LEU A 256 7.98 -17.71 2.07
C LEU A 256 9.23 -17.97 1.23
N ALA A 257 10.00 -16.94 0.92
CA ALA A 257 11.25 -17.13 0.17
C ALA A 257 12.24 -18.02 0.93
N LYS A 258 12.35 -17.86 2.25
CA LYS A 258 13.21 -18.68 3.13
C LYS A 258 12.70 -20.12 3.25
N PHE A 259 11.38 -20.34 3.27
CA PHE A 259 10.79 -21.68 3.25
C PHE A 259 11.15 -22.44 1.96
N ILE A 260 11.04 -21.76 0.83
CA ILE A 260 11.31 -22.37 -0.48
C ILE A 260 12.79 -22.73 -0.64
N ARG A 261 13.70 -21.93 -0.07
CA ARG A 261 15.13 -22.24 -0.05
C ARG A 261 15.53 -23.25 1.02
N GLY A 262 14.59 -23.67 1.89
CA GLY A 262 14.88 -24.60 2.98
C GLY A 262 15.71 -23.99 4.13
N GLU A 263 15.78 -22.67 4.22
CA GLU A 263 16.48 -21.94 5.29
C GLU A 263 15.65 -21.91 6.57
N GLU A 264 14.33 -21.97 6.42
CA GLU A 264 13.37 -22.03 7.52
C GLU A 264 12.40 -23.21 7.34
N ASP A 265 11.96 -23.80 8.44
CA ASP A 265 11.02 -24.92 8.45
C ASP A 265 9.60 -24.39 8.73
N PRO A 266 8.68 -24.43 7.74
CA PRO A 266 7.33 -23.89 7.91
C PRO A 266 6.53 -24.59 9.03
N SER A 267 6.88 -25.82 9.40
CA SER A 267 6.19 -26.55 10.48
C SER A 267 6.38 -25.93 11.88
N LYS A 268 7.34 -25.03 12.05
CA LYS A 268 7.59 -24.30 13.30
C LYS A 268 6.63 -23.15 13.54
N TYR A 269 5.91 -22.71 12.52
CA TYR A 269 5.07 -21.53 12.56
C TYR A 269 3.60 -21.94 12.68
N LEU A 270 2.87 -21.22 13.53
CA LEU A 270 1.44 -21.41 13.66
C LEU A 270 0.72 -21.04 12.37
N ALA A 271 -0.35 -21.76 12.08
CA ALA A 271 -1.18 -21.51 10.92
C ALA A 271 -1.94 -20.17 11.02
N GLY A 272 -1.98 -19.48 9.89
CA GLY A 272 -3.00 -18.52 9.53
C GLY A 272 -3.32 -17.40 10.51
N GLN A 273 -2.40 -16.50 10.75
CA GLN A 273 -2.77 -15.24 11.40
C GLN A 273 -3.19 -14.20 10.35
N GLY A 274 -4.51 -14.08 10.15
CA GLY A 274 -5.09 -13.02 9.33
C GLY A 274 -4.96 -13.21 7.83
N GLY A 275 -4.88 -14.43 7.31
CA GLY A 275 -4.81 -14.70 5.87
C GLY A 275 -4.46 -16.13 5.51
N ALA A 276 -4.26 -16.38 4.23
CA ALA A 276 -3.95 -17.70 3.68
C ALA A 276 -2.52 -18.15 4.03
N PRO A 277 -2.31 -19.34 4.58
CA PRO A 277 -0.98 -19.87 4.92
C PRO A 277 -0.29 -20.44 3.68
N ILE A 278 0.43 -19.60 2.94
CA ILE A 278 1.23 -20.03 1.78
C ILE A 278 2.61 -20.46 2.31
N ARG A 279 2.98 -21.71 2.15
CA ARG A 279 4.21 -22.27 2.72
C ARG A 279 5.13 -22.91 1.68
N SER A 280 4.64 -23.08 0.45
CA SER A 280 5.38 -23.78 -0.60
C SER A 280 5.00 -23.28 -2.00
N VAL A 281 5.84 -23.60 -2.98
CA VAL A 281 5.52 -23.39 -4.41
C VAL A 281 4.27 -24.18 -4.81
N GLU A 282 4.04 -25.34 -4.24
CA GLU A 282 2.84 -26.13 -4.52
C GLU A 282 1.57 -25.41 -4.07
N ASP A 283 1.59 -24.68 -2.95
CA ASP A 283 0.45 -23.87 -2.54
C ASP A 283 0.14 -22.78 -3.56
N LEU A 284 1.18 -22.12 -4.11
CA LEU A 284 1.02 -21.11 -5.17
C LEU A 284 0.37 -21.71 -6.43
N ARG A 285 0.87 -22.85 -6.87
CA ARG A 285 0.32 -23.57 -8.04
C ARG A 285 -1.13 -23.98 -7.83
N ARG A 286 -1.49 -24.44 -6.64
CA ARG A 286 -2.87 -24.79 -6.29
C ARG A 286 -3.79 -23.57 -6.28
N LEU A 287 -3.32 -22.44 -5.76
CA LEU A 287 -4.05 -21.17 -5.85
C LEU A 287 -4.27 -20.75 -7.29
N LYS A 288 -3.24 -20.84 -8.15
CA LYS A 288 -3.37 -20.56 -9.59
C LYS A 288 -4.36 -21.50 -10.26
N ALA A 289 -4.26 -22.81 -10.01
CA ALA A 289 -5.17 -23.79 -10.58
C ALA A 289 -6.64 -23.53 -10.18
N ALA A 290 -6.88 -23.04 -8.98
CA ALA A 290 -8.21 -22.67 -8.51
C ALA A 290 -8.86 -21.55 -9.34
N THR A 291 -8.07 -20.64 -9.93
CA THR A 291 -8.57 -19.57 -10.79
C THR A 291 -8.91 -20.04 -12.21
N GLN A 292 -8.48 -21.24 -12.62
CA GLN A 292 -8.61 -21.74 -14.00
C GLN A 292 -9.98 -22.38 -14.26
N ARG A 293 -11.06 -21.67 -13.88
CA ARG A 293 -12.45 -22.08 -14.10
C ARG A 293 -13.41 -20.89 -14.10
N GLY A 294 -14.64 -21.12 -14.48
CA GLY A 294 -15.68 -20.09 -14.51
C GLY A 294 -15.35 -18.95 -15.44
N ASN A 295 -15.19 -17.76 -14.90
CA ASN A 295 -14.78 -16.59 -15.65
C ASN A 295 -13.24 -16.37 -15.66
N PHE A 296 -12.47 -17.35 -15.23
CA PHE A 296 -10.99 -17.32 -15.23
C PHE A 296 -10.42 -16.02 -14.61
N PRO A 297 -10.69 -15.76 -13.32
CA PRO A 297 -10.20 -14.55 -12.70
C PRO A 297 -8.66 -14.52 -12.65
N MET A 298 -8.11 -13.35 -12.90
CA MET A 298 -6.68 -13.10 -12.77
C MET A 298 -6.27 -13.09 -11.29
N ALA A 299 -5.06 -13.52 -10.99
CA ALA A 299 -4.53 -13.47 -9.63
C ALA A 299 -3.78 -12.15 -9.39
N ARG A 300 -3.88 -11.66 -8.16
CA ARG A 300 -3.06 -10.58 -7.60
C ARG A 300 -2.71 -10.95 -6.17
N ILE A 301 -1.55 -10.54 -5.65
CA ILE A 301 -1.11 -10.81 -4.28
C ILE A 301 -0.36 -9.60 -3.72
N TYR A 302 -0.24 -9.49 -2.40
CA TYR A 302 0.64 -8.50 -1.77
C TYR A 302 2.11 -8.81 -2.05
N THR A 303 2.94 -7.77 -2.08
CA THR A 303 4.36 -7.93 -2.41
C THR A 303 5.16 -8.69 -1.36
N GLY A 304 4.73 -8.67 -0.09
CA GLY A 304 5.49 -9.17 1.05
C GLY A 304 6.14 -8.04 1.84
N THR A 305 6.90 -8.39 2.88
CA THR A 305 7.52 -7.43 3.81
C THR A 305 9.02 -7.68 4.01
N ASP A 306 9.57 -8.74 3.40
CA ASP A 306 11.00 -9.05 3.37
C ASP A 306 11.30 -9.79 2.06
N GLU A 307 12.48 -9.59 1.49
CA GLU A 307 12.94 -10.22 0.25
C GLU A 307 11.97 -10.02 -0.94
N LEU A 308 11.49 -8.78 -1.13
CA LEU A 308 10.42 -8.45 -2.08
C LEU A 308 10.75 -8.85 -3.52
N VAL A 309 12.00 -8.72 -3.94
CA VAL A 309 12.44 -9.11 -5.29
C VAL A 309 12.33 -10.63 -5.48
N ALA A 310 12.74 -11.42 -4.47
CA ALA A 310 12.61 -12.87 -4.54
C ALA A 310 11.15 -13.31 -4.58
N LEU A 311 10.29 -12.67 -3.78
CA LEU A 311 8.86 -12.90 -3.80
C LEU A 311 8.24 -12.50 -5.15
N ALA A 312 8.68 -11.40 -5.74
CA ALA A 312 8.20 -10.97 -7.06
C ALA A 312 8.45 -12.04 -8.14
N HIS A 313 9.63 -12.66 -8.15
CA HIS A 313 9.91 -13.79 -9.03
C HIS A 313 8.95 -14.96 -8.80
N LEU A 314 8.68 -15.32 -7.53
CA LEU A 314 7.76 -16.41 -7.20
C LEU A 314 6.31 -16.09 -7.63
N TRP A 315 5.88 -14.85 -7.46
CA TRP A 315 4.53 -14.41 -7.88
C TRP A 315 4.37 -14.47 -9.39
N GLU A 316 5.38 -14.05 -10.14
CA GLU A 316 5.33 -14.12 -11.59
C GLU A 316 5.36 -15.55 -12.09
N GLU A 317 6.29 -16.35 -11.58
CA GLU A 317 6.48 -17.72 -12.04
C GLU A 317 5.30 -18.64 -11.74
N HIS A 318 4.74 -18.55 -10.54
CA HIS A 318 3.77 -19.54 -10.06
C HIS A 318 2.33 -19.07 -9.99
N LEU A 319 2.09 -17.77 -10.01
CA LEU A 319 0.73 -17.20 -10.01
C LEU A 319 0.40 -16.46 -11.30
N ASN A 320 1.39 -16.01 -12.07
CA ASN A 320 1.19 -15.11 -13.21
C ASN A 320 0.25 -13.97 -12.82
N ILE A 321 0.67 -13.16 -11.85
CA ILE A 321 -0.18 -12.10 -11.29
C ILE A 321 -0.44 -11.03 -12.34
N CYS A 322 -1.65 -10.46 -12.36
CA CYS A 322 -2.02 -9.44 -13.34
C CYS A 322 -1.34 -8.08 -13.07
N PHE A 323 -1.07 -7.76 -11.83
CA PHE A 323 -0.24 -6.66 -11.38
C PHE A 323 0.15 -6.83 -9.91
N PRO A 324 1.35 -6.42 -9.51
CA PRO A 324 1.78 -6.36 -8.12
C PRO A 324 1.28 -5.07 -7.43
N ALA A 325 1.44 -5.04 -6.09
CA ALA A 325 1.43 -3.81 -5.34
C ALA A 325 2.73 -3.69 -4.57
N VAL A 326 3.44 -2.58 -4.73
CA VAL A 326 4.71 -2.32 -4.03
C VAL A 326 4.56 -1.04 -3.22
N PRO A 327 4.92 -1.04 -1.92
CA PRO A 327 4.95 0.18 -1.11
C PRO A 327 6.20 1.01 -1.42
N ILE A 328 6.24 2.24 -0.93
CA ILE A 328 7.42 3.10 -0.92
C ILE A 328 7.83 3.41 0.51
N PHE A 329 6.94 4.05 1.30
CA PHE A 329 7.22 4.48 2.66
C PHE A 329 6.95 3.40 3.73
N PHE A 330 6.18 2.37 3.42
CA PHE A 330 5.65 1.39 4.38
C PHE A 330 6.16 -0.04 4.12
N TYR A 331 5.74 -1.00 4.95
CA TYR A 331 6.17 -2.40 4.98
C TYR A 331 7.64 -2.54 5.42
N ASN A 332 8.01 -1.72 6.39
CA ASN A 332 9.33 -1.67 7.00
C ASN A 332 9.18 -1.34 8.51
N GLU A 333 10.21 -0.80 9.13
CA GLU A 333 10.18 -0.40 10.55
C GLU A 333 9.23 0.79 10.83
N LEU A 334 8.85 1.60 9.83
CA LEU A 334 7.93 2.74 10.01
C LEU A 334 6.53 2.29 10.44
N ASP A 335 6.07 1.17 9.94
CA ASP A 335 4.76 0.60 10.28
C ASP A 335 4.85 -0.73 11.04
N GLY A 336 6.07 -1.19 11.33
CA GLY A 336 6.35 -2.42 12.06
C GLY A 336 5.94 -3.70 11.34
N ARG A 337 5.71 -3.64 10.03
CA ARG A 337 5.30 -4.80 9.22
C ARG A 337 6.46 -5.60 8.66
N GLY A 338 7.62 -5.02 8.55
CA GLY A 338 8.82 -5.66 8.02
C GLY A 338 10.05 -5.37 8.85
N PRO A 339 11.09 -6.22 8.77
CA PRO A 339 12.32 -6.07 9.54
C PRO A 339 13.32 -5.08 8.91
N ILE A 340 13.02 -4.58 7.71
CA ILE A 340 13.94 -3.73 6.95
C ILE A 340 13.90 -2.31 7.50
N SER A 341 15.07 -1.67 7.64
CA SER A 341 15.13 -0.27 8.01
C SER A 341 14.40 0.62 6.99
N ILE A 342 13.88 1.77 7.45
CA ILE A 342 13.15 2.69 6.57
C ILE A 342 14.03 3.08 5.37
N ARG A 343 15.31 3.40 5.62
CA ARG A 343 16.24 3.80 4.57
C ARG A 343 16.52 2.69 3.56
N ASP A 344 16.81 1.46 4.01
CA ASP A 344 17.14 0.34 3.14
C ASP A 344 15.92 -0.14 2.34
N SER A 345 14.71 0.04 2.88
CA SER A 345 13.47 -0.35 2.22
C SER A 345 13.24 0.39 0.90
N PHE A 346 13.67 1.67 0.77
CA PHE A 346 13.54 2.39 -0.51
C PHE A 346 14.32 1.67 -1.63
N ASP A 347 15.53 1.20 -1.35
CA ASP A 347 16.36 0.51 -2.34
C ASP A 347 15.73 -0.83 -2.76
N GLU A 348 15.17 -1.59 -1.82
CA GLU A 348 14.51 -2.85 -2.12
C GLU A 348 13.20 -2.64 -2.88
N HIS A 349 12.38 -1.69 -2.44
CA HIS A 349 11.14 -1.34 -3.14
C HIS A 349 11.41 -0.89 -4.57
N TYR A 350 12.41 -0.05 -4.78
CA TYR A 350 12.77 0.43 -6.13
C TYR A 350 13.26 -0.69 -7.03
N ARG A 351 14.11 -1.59 -6.53
CA ARG A 351 14.54 -2.78 -7.30
C ARG A 351 13.37 -3.67 -7.65
N THR A 352 12.40 -3.80 -6.75
CA THR A 352 11.18 -4.57 -6.99
C THR A 352 10.31 -3.93 -8.07
N ILE A 353 10.16 -2.58 -8.07
CA ILE A 353 9.44 -1.86 -9.13
C ILE A 353 10.16 -2.01 -10.47
N GLU A 354 11.49 -1.87 -10.50
CA GLU A 354 12.31 -2.03 -11.72
C GLU A 354 12.22 -3.45 -12.29
N TYR A 355 12.16 -4.46 -11.43
CA TYR A 355 11.90 -5.83 -11.86
C TYR A 355 10.54 -5.93 -12.59
N TRP A 356 9.46 -5.43 -12.00
CA TRP A 356 8.14 -5.46 -12.62
C TRP A 356 8.05 -4.64 -13.90
N ALA A 357 8.75 -3.51 -13.96
CA ALA A 357 8.90 -2.75 -15.20
C ALA A 357 9.58 -3.58 -16.29
N SER A 358 10.61 -4.35 -15.96
CA SER A 358 11.32 -5.22 -16.90
C SER A 358 10.45 -6.36 -17.42
N VAL A 359 9.51 -6.84 -16.61
CA VAL A 359 8.54 -7.88 -17.01
C VAL A 359 7.39 -7.29 -17.82
N GLY A 360 7.19 -5.97 -17.79
CA GLY A 360 6.13 -5.27 -18.53
C GLY A 360 4.75 -5.39 -17.91
N LYS A 361 4.65 -5.71 -16.62
CA LYS A 361 3.37 -5.76 -15.88
C LYS A 361 2.91 -4.36 -15.48
N PRO A 362 1.61 -4.08 -15.49
CA PRO A 362 1.07 -2.94 -14.74
C PRO A 362 1.45 -3.04 -13.27
N LEU A 363 1.59 -1.89 -12.57
CA LEU A 363 2.01 -1.89 -11.17
C LEU A 363 1.20 -0.89 -10.35
N GLU A 364 0.75 -1.31 -9.17
CA GLU A 364 0.16 -0.49 -8.12
C GLU A 364 1.26 -0.07 -7.13
N ILE A 365 1.36 1.22 -6.83
CA ILE A 365 2.06 1.68 -5.62
C ILE A 365 0.98 1.91 -4.57
N ASN A 366 1.04 1.18 -3.46
CA ASN A 366 -0.07 1.15 -2.52
C ASN A 366 0.11 2.06 -1.29
N ASP A 367 1.03 3.02 -1.34
CA ASP A 367 1.23 4.01 -0.29
C ASP A 367 -0.01 4.87 0.00
N PRO A 368 -0.80 5.32 -0.99
CA PRO A 368 -2.04 6.05 -0.72
C PRO A 368 -2.98 5.32 0.24
N HIS A 369 -3.03 3.99 0.15
CA HIS A 369 -3.75 3.15 1.12
C HIS A 369 -3.14 3.27 2.52
N GLN A 370 -1.84 3.24 2.63
CA GLN A 370 -1.14 3.25 3.93
C GLN A 370 -1.24 4.64 4.60
N TRP A 371 -1.07 5.71 3.84
CA TRP A 371 -1.27 7.08 4.35
C TRP A 371 -2.73 7.30 4.77
N GLY A 372 -3.69 6.85 3.96
CA GLY A 372 -5.12 6.93 4.29
C GLY A 372 -5.46 6.21 5.59
N LEU A 373 -4.96 4.98 5.81
CA LEU A 373 -5.17 4.22 7.05
C LEU A 373 -4.55 4.89 8.28
N ARG A 374 -3.59 5.78 8.11
CA ARG A 374 -2.97 6.55 9.19
C ARG A 374 -3.54 7.95 9.31
N TYR A 375 -4.66 8.17 8.64
CA TYR A 375 -5.41 9.43 8.64
C TYR A 375 -4.55 10.66 8.31
N ALA A 376 -3.59 10.47 7.39
CA ALA A 376 -2.84 11.61 6.86
C ALA A 376 -3.81 12.65 6.27
N THR A 377 -3.41 13.93 6.30
CA THR A 377 -4.24 15.00 5.75
C THR A 377 -4.55 14.76 4.28
N ASP A 378 -5.64 15.36 3.79
CA ASP A 378 -5.99 15.25 2.38
C ASP A 378 -4.89 15.76 1.47
N ASP A 379 -4.21 16.85 1.87
CA ASP A 379 -3.05 17.40 1.15
C ASP A 379 -1.90 16.39 1.07
N MET A 380 -1.60 15.66 2.17
CA MET A 380 -0.55 14.64 2.19
C MET A 380 -0.93 13.43 1.31
N GLN A 381 -2.18 12.99 1.35
CA GLN A 381 -2.65 11.90 0.49
C GLN A 381 -2.53 12.26 -1.00
N VAL A 382 -2.92 13.49 -1.38
CA VAL A 382 -2.74 13.97 -2.77
C VAL A 382 -1.26 14.10 -3.13
N THR A 383 -0.41 14.59 -2.21
CA THR A 383 1.05 14.65 -2.38
C THR A 383 1.62 13.27 -2.72
N ASP A 384 1.25 12.27 -1.93
CA ASP A 384 1.71 10.89 -2.11
C ASP A 384 1.28 10.30 -3.47
N HIS A 385 0.06 10.55 -3.91
CA HIS A 385 -0.38 10.14 -5.25
C HIS A 385 0.50 10.71 -6.38
N VAL A 386 0.92 11.97 -6.25
CA VAL A 386 1.82 12.60 -7.24
C VAL A 386 3.20 11.94 -7.18
N LEU A 387 3.77 11.75 -5.97
CA LEU A 387 5.06 11.08 -5.82
C LEU A 387 5.03 9.65 -6.36
N CYS A 388 4.00 8.88 -6.05
CA CYS A 388 3.82 7.51 -6.54
C CYS A 388 3.77 7.45 -8.08
N ALA A 389 3.05 8.37 -8.72
CA ALA A 389 2.98 8.45 -10.19
C ALA A 389 4.36 8.78 -10.80
N VAL A 390 5.09 9.71 -10.20
CA VAL A 390 6.45 10.08 -10.62
C VAL A 390 7.43 8.91 -10.42
N ILE A 391 7.35 8.21 -9.29
CA ILE A 391 8.18 7.02 -9.02
C ILE A 391 7.90 5.93 -10.05
N ALA A 392 6.63 5.59 -10.29
CA ALA A 392 6.24 4.59 -11.28
C ALA A 392 6.81 4.93 -12.67
N LEU A 393 6.61 6.18 -13.12
CA LEU A 393 7.15 6.67 -14.40
C LEU A 393 8.67 6.55 -14.46
N LYS A 394 9.40 7.09 -13.47
CA LYS A 394 10.87 7.13 -13.45
C LYS A 394 11.51 5.75 -13.30
N LYS A 395 10.80 4.80 -12.71
CA LYS A 395 11.23 3.40 -12.59
C LYS A 395 10.81 2.53 -13.77
N GLY A 396 10.25 3.13 -14.84
CA GLY A 396 9.99 2.47 -16.11
C GLY A 396 8.65 1.72 -16.20
N ILE A 397 7.75 1.94 -15.26
CA ILE A 397 6.38 1.40 -15.33
C ILE A 397 5.61 2.12 -16.44
N ARG A 398 5.01 1.35 -17.36
CA ARG A 398 4.19 1.88 -18.46
C ARG A 398 2.73 2.08 -18.05
N HIS A 399 2.15 1.13 -17.31
CA HIS A 399 0.76 1.16 -16.87
C HIS A 399 0.72 1.23 -15.34
N TYR A 400 0.48 2.40 -14.81
CA TYR A 400 0.42 2.65 -13.37
C TYR A 400 -1.01 2.49 -12.84
N VAL A 401 -1.20 1.59 -11.87
CA VAL A 401 -2.48 1.41 -11.18
C VAL A 401 -2.54 2.39 -10.00
N MET A 402 -3.25 3.50 -10.21
CA MET A 402 -3.44 4.54 -9.21
C MET A 402 -4.54 4.14 -8.24
N GLN A 403 -4.18 3.78 -7.01
CA GLN A 403 -5.15 3.37 -5.99
C GLN A 403 -5.74 4.56 -5.26
N MET A 404 -6.97 4.91 -5.59
CA MET A 404 -7.74 6.00 -5.03
C MET A 404 -8.52 5.54 -3.80
N MET A 405 -8.21 6.09 -2.63
CA MET A 405 -8.80 5.71 -1.34
C MET A 405 -9.93 6.64 -0.95
N PHE A 406 -11.10 6.06 -0.71
CA PHE A 406 -12.31 6.74 -0.26
C PHE A 406 -12.57 6.45 1.22
N GLU A 407 -13.34 7.31 1.87
CA GLU A 407 -13.84 7.13 3.24
C GLU A 407 -12.71 7.00 4.29
N LEU A 408 -11.65 7.76 4.09
CA LEU A 408 -10.52 7.83 5.03
C LEU A 408 -10.08 9.28 5.30
N PRO A 409 -10.18 9.74 6.56
CA PRO A 409 -10.76 9.06 7.73
C PRO A 409 -12.27 8.81 7.61
N PRO A 410 -12.89 8.00 8.49
CA PRO A 410 -14.31 7.60 8.39
C PRO A 410 -15.32 8.76 8.36
N GLU A 411 -14.99 9.91 8.92
CA GLU A 411 -15.85 11.11 8.99
C GLU A 411 -15.76 12.01 7.75
N ILE A 412 -14.94 11.63 6.75
CA ILE A 412 -14.78 12.44 5.53
C ILE A 412 -16.07 12.45 4.71
N SER A 413 -16.36 13.57 4.06
CA SER A 413 -17.53 13.67 3.19
C SER A 413 -17.27 13.07 1.81
N ALA A 414 -18.33 12.59 1.14
CA ALA A 414 -18.23 12.11 -0.23
C ALA A 414 -17.76 13.22 -1.20
N LEU A 415 -18.10 14.49 -0.92
CA LEU A 415 -17.62 15.62 -1.70
C LEU A 415 -16.11 15.76 -1.59
N ASP A 416 -15.57 15.66 -0.38
CA ASP A 416 -14.15 15.83 -0.15
C ASP A 416 -13.33 14.65 -0.68
N ASP A 417 -13.83 13.41 -0.52
CA ASP A 417 -13.23 12.23 -1.15
C ASP A 417 -13.11 12.38 -2.67
N LEU A 418 -14.19 12.85 -3.32
CA LEU A 418 -14.19 13.10 -4.75
C LEU A 418 -13.22 14.24 -5.12
N ALA A 419 -13.20 15.33 -4.34
CA ALA A 419 -12.29 16.45 -4.57
C ALA A 419 -10.83 16.01 -4.43
N LYS A 420 -10.52 15.21 -3.41
CA LYS A 420 -9.20 14.65 -3.12
C LYS A 420 -8.70 13.76 -4.26
N MET A 421 -9.51 12.77 -4.67
CA MET A 421 -9.14 11.86 -5.76
C MET A 421 -9.07 12.56 -7.12
N LYS A 422 -9.94 13.54 -7.35
CA LYS A 422 -9.90 14.36 -8.56
C LYS A 422 -8.64 15.23 -8.62
N ALA A 423 -8.28 15.87 -7.50
CA ALA A 423 -7.05 16.66 -7.40
C ALA A 423 -5.81 15.80 -7.67
N ALA A 424 -5.73 14.61 -7.06
CA ALA A 424 -4.65 13.66 -7.28
C ALA A 424 -4.51 13.23 -8.74
N TYR A 425 -5.64 12.88 -9.36
CA TYR A 425 -5.65 12.48 -10.78
C TYR A 425 -5.25 13.63 -11.69
N GLU A 426 -5.80 14.84 -11.50
CA GLU A 426 -5.50 16.01 -12.34
C GLU A 426 -4.04 16.49 -12.24
N LEU A 427 -3.36 16.20 -11.11
CA LEU A 427 -1.93 16.47 -10.98
C LEU A 427 -1.06 15.40 -11.66
N ALA A 428 -1.49 14.14 -11.67
CA ALA A 428 -0.75 13.04 -12.27
C ALA A 428 -1.03 12.86 -13.78
N GLU A 429 -2.24 13.21 -14.25
CA GLU A 429 -2.68 12.99 -15.62
C GLU A 429 -1.77 13.64 -16.68
N PRO A 430 -1.17 14.82 -16.47
CA PRO A 430 -0.22 15.39 -17.43
C PRO A 430 0.92 14.46 -17.81
N LEU A 431 1.34 13.57 -16.91
CA LEU A 431 2.39 12.59 -17.21
C LEU A 431 2.03 11.68 -18.38
N THR A 432 0.74 11.34 -18.54
CA THR A 432 0.25 10.48 -19.63
C THR A 432 0.33 11.17 -21.00
N ARG A 433 0.33 12.50 -21.02
CA ARG A 433 0.43 13.29 -22.27
C ARG A 433 1.86 13.51 -22.74
N HIS A 434 2.80 13.51 -21.79
CA HIS A 434 4.21 13.84 -22.06
C HIS A 434 5.11 12.62 -22.16
N PHE A 435 4.69 11.49 -21.59
CA PHE A 435 5.48 10.26 -21.54
C PHE A 435 4.69 9.04 -22.03
N GLU A 436 5.38 7.97 -22.38
CA GLU A 436 4.74 6.67 -22.64
C GLU A 436 4.31 6.02 -21.33
N PHE A 437 3.26 6.56 -20.75
CA PHE A 437 2.78 6.25 -19.40
C PHE A 437 1.26 6.36 -19.35
N ASP A 438 0.59 5.33 -18.82
CA ASP A 438 -0.86 5.28 -18.67
C ASP A 438 -1.25 5.12 -17.20
N ILE A 439 -2.33 5.75 -16.80
CA ILE A 439 -2.90 5.63 -15.46
C ILE A 439 -4.17 4.77 -15.52
N ILE A 440 -4.16 3.64 -14.83
CA ILE A 440 -5.32 2.79 -14.57
C ILE A 440 -5.93 3.22 -13.23
N LYS A 441 -7.13 3.77 -13.25
CA LYS A 441 -7.80 4.24 -12.03
C LYS A 441 -8.41 3.07 -11.27
N GLN A 442 -7.93 2.83 -10.06
CA GLN A 442 -8.49 1.86 -9.13
C GLN A 442 -9.06 2.58 -7.91
N THR A 443 -10.33 2.36 -7.58
CA THR A 443 -10.98 2.95 -6.41
C THR A 443 -11.24 1.90 -5.34
N ARG A 444 -11.25 2.34 -4.07
CA ARG A 444 -11.46 1.48 -2.90
C ARG A 444 -12.00 2.27 -1.71
N SER A 445 -12.92 1.66 -0.95
CA SER A 445 -13.35 2.15 0.36
C SER A 445 -12.32 1.84 1.46
N GLY A 446 -12.25 2.71 2.47
CA GLY A 446 -11.44 2.50 3.66
C GLY A 446 -12.03 1.44 4.59
N LEU A 447 -11.17 0.57 5.13
CA LEU A 447 -11.60 -0.49 6.05
C LEU A 447 -12.27 0.05 7.34
N PRO A 448 -11.74 1.10 7.99
CA PRO A 448 -12.30 1.62 9.23
C PRO A 448 -13.69 2.24 9.13
N SER A 449 -14.15 2.55 7.90
CA SER A 449 -15.45 3.17 7.67
C SER A 449 -16.62 2.18 7.73
N PHE A 450 -16.35 0.88 7.60
CA PHE A 450 -17.41 -0.12 7.59
C PHE A 450 -18.07 -0.29 8.98
N PRO A 451 -19.40 -0.20 9.05
CA PRO A 451 -20.12 -0.43 10.29
C PRO A 451 -20.21 -1.94 10.61
N PRO A 452 -20.22 -2.32 11.90
CA PRO A 452 -20.29 -3.74 12.28
C PRO A 452 -21.65 -4.39 12.01
N ASN A 453 -22.70 -3.63 11.77
CA ASN A 453 -24.01 -4.17 11.38
C ASN A 453 -24.03 -4.49 9.90
N LEU A 454 -24.22 -5.77 9.53
CA LEU A 454 -24.16 -6.23 8.14
C LEU A 454 -25.13 -5.51 7.18
N ASN A 455 -26.33 -5.13 7.63
CA ASN A 455 -27.27 -4.41 6.77
C ASN A 455 -26.81 -2.96 6.52
N GLN A 456 -26.25 -2.32 7.53
CA GLN A 456 -25.65 -0.98 7.39
C GLN A 456 -24.40 -1.06 6.51
N ALA A 457 -23.56 -2.09 6.69
CA ALA A 457 -22.37 -2.33 5.89
C ALA A 457 -22.69 -2.53 4.39
N LYS A 458 -23.79 -3.25 4.06
CA LYS A 458 -24.26 -3.38 2.68
C LYS A 458 -24.72 -2.04 2.10
N GLY A 459 -25.40 -1.23 2.88
CA GLY A 459 -25.80 0.15 2.50
C GLY A 459 -24.58 1.03 2.28
N HIS A 460 -23.59 0.96 3.19
CA HIS A 460 -22.32 1.67 3.10
C HIS A 460 -21.52 1.26 1.85
N LEU A 461 -21.37 -0.05 1.60
CA LEU A 461 -20.75 -0.57 0.38
C LEU A 461 -21.40 0.01 -0.88
N ALA A 462 -22.72 -0.05 -0.97
CA ALA A 462 -23.45 0.45 -2.13
C ALA A 462 -23.24 1.96 -2.33
N PHE A 463 -23.28 2.76 -1.26
CA PHE A 463 -23.02 4.20 -1.29
C PHE A 463 -21.58 4.52 -1.69
N GLY A 464 -20.60 3.83 -1.10
CA GLY A 464 -19.19 3.99 -1.43
C GLY A 464 -18.90 3.70 -2.91
N ILE A 465 -19.41 2.57 -3.43
CA ILE A 465 -19.27 2.25 -4.86
C ILE A 465 -19.94 3.31 -5.75
N TYR A 466 -21.15 3.78 -5.40
CA TYR A 466 -21.82 4.84 -6.13
C TYR A 466 -20.98 6.12 -6.20
N THR A 467 -20.38 6.53 -5.09
CA THR A 467 -19.48 7.69 -5.02
C THR A 467 -18.23 7.48 -5.86
N GLN A 468 -17.59 6.32 -5.77
CA GLN A 468 -16.38 5.97 -6.50
C GLN A 468 -16.58 6.02 -8.04
N LEU A 469 -17.76 5.65 -8.52
CA LEU A 469 -18.07 5.63 -9.95
C LEU A 469 -18.01 7.02 -10.62
N TYR A 470 -18.11 8.11 -9.86
CA TYR A 470 -17.87 9.46 -10.39
C TYR A 470 -16.44 9.67 -10.88
N MET A 471 -15.47 8.90 -10.40
CA MET A 471 -14.09 8.93 -10.89
C MET A 471 -13.90 8.16 -12.21
N GLU A 472 -14.95 7.51 -12.72
CA GLU A 472 -14.88 6.65 -13.90
C GLU A 472 -13.73 5.63 -13.78
N PRO A 473 -13.72 4.78 -12.72
CA PRO A 473 -12.63 3.85 -12.49
C PRO A 473 -12.54 2.78 -13.57
N ASP A 474 -11.32 2.25 -13.74
CA ASP A 474 -11.05 1.05 -14.52
C ASP A 474 -11.26 -0.21 -13.68
N LEU A 475 -10.90 -0.12 -12.39
CA LEU A 475 -11.04 -1.16 -11.39
C LEU A 475 -11.82 -0.66 -10.17
N LEU A 476 -12.72 -1.50 -9.68
CA LEU A 476 -13.34 -1.37 -8.37
C LEU A 476 -12.74 -2.42 -7.42
N HIS A 477 -11.98 -1.97 -6.43
CA HIS A 477 -11.49 -2.84 -5.38
C HIS A 477 -12.54 -2.92 -4.26
N VAL A 478 -13.35 -3.94 -4.32
CA VAL A 478 -14.45 -4.18 -3.40
C VAL A 478 -13.91 -4.62 -2.04
N VAL A 479 -14.26 -3.87 -1.00
CA VAL A 479 -14.15 -4.31 0.40
C VAL A 479 -15.45 -4.99 0.75
N THR A 480 -15.40 -6.18 1.32
CA THR A 480 -16.61 -6.96 1.63
C THR A 480 -17.40 -6.31 2.77
N HIS A 481 -18.73 -6.42 2.70
CA HIS A 481 -19.61 -5.90 3.74
C HIS A 481 -19.40 -6.56 5.12
N SER A 482 -18.68 -7.69 5.16
CA SER A 482 -18.33 -8.39 6.41
C SER A 482 -17.13 -7.79 7.16
N GLU A 483 -16.42 -6.80 6.57
CA GLU A 483 -15.11 -6.29 7.04
C GLU A 483 -15.04 -6.00 8.54
N ALA A 484 -16.02 -5.30 9.09
CA ALA A 484 -16.05 -4.96 10.51
C ALA A 484 -16.78 -6.01 11.38
N HIS A 485 -17.17 -7.14 10.83
CA HIS A 485 -18.00 -8.12 11.54
C HIS A 485 -17.32 -9.50 11.68
N HIS A 486 -16.79 -10.05 10.59
CA HIS A 486 -16.14 -11.38 10.56
C HIS A 486 -15.26 -11.55 9.31
N GLU A 487 -14.37 -12.54 9.36
CA GLU A 487 -13.54 -12.95 8.23
C GLU A 487 -14.41 -13.30 7.01
N ALA A 488 -14.12 -12.68 5.87
CA ALA A 488 -14.94 -12.83 4.68
C ALA A 488 -14.94 -14.26 4.14
N SER A 489 -16.11 -14.86 4.05
CA SER A 489 -16.33 -16.12 3.33
C SER A 489 -16.48 -15.87 1.82
N ALA A 490 -16.41 -16.95 1.02
CA ALA A 490 -16.69 -16.85 -0.41
C ALA A 490 -18.11 -16.32 -0.70
N ASP A 491 -19.09 -16.60 0.16
CA ASP A 491 -20.46 -16.10 0.00
C ASP A 491 -20.55 -14.59 0.25
N ASP A 492 -19.85 -14.07 1.27
CA ASP A 492 -19.79 -12.64 1.54
C ASP A 492 -19.15 -11.87 0.39
N VAL A 493 -18.09 -12.45 -0.21
CA VAL A 493 -17.44 -11.85 -1.40
C VAL A 493 -18.38 -11.86 -2.61
N ILE A 494 -19.07 -12.97 -2.87
CA ILE A 494 -20.05 -13.06 -3.97
C ILE A 494 -21.14 -11.99 -3.77
N GLU A 495 -21.75 -11.92 -2.60
CA GLU A 495 -22.81 -10.96 -2.30
C GLU A 495 -22.32 -9.50 -2.46
N SER A 496 -21.12 -9.19 -1.96
CA SER A 496 -20.54 -7.86 -2.12
C SER A 496 -20.29 -7.48 -3.58
N CYS A 497 -19.83 -8.44 -4.39
CA CYS A 497 -19.62 -8.23 -5.81
C CYS A 497 -20.96 -8.08 -6.58
N GLU A 498 -22.01 -8.81 -6.19
CA GLU A 498 -23.35 -8.66 -6.77
C GLU A 498 -23.94 -7.28 -6.46
N ILE A 499 -23.82 -6.81 -5.21
CA ILE A 499 -24.21 -5.43 -4.83
C ILE A 499 -23.44 -4.42 -5.71
N THR A 500 -22.14 -4.60 -5.88
CA THR A 500 -21.29 -3.72 -6.69
C THR A 500 -21.74 -3.70 -8.15
N LYS A 501 -21.98 -4.86 -8.76
CA LYS A 501 -22.49 -4.97 -10.14
C LYS A 501 -23.83 -4.26 -10.31
N GLN A 502 -24.73 -4.38 -9.33
CA GLN A 502 -26.02 -3.70 -9.37
C GLN A 502 -25.86 -2.17 -9.29
N VAL A 503 -24.98 -1.68 -8.41
CA VAL A 503 -24.70 -0.23 -8.31
C VAL A 503 -24.10 0.32 -9.60
N CYS A 504 -23.16 -0.41 -10.22
CA CYS A 504 -22.60 -0.06 -11.52
C CYS A 504 -23.71 0.06 -12.58
N TRP A 505 -24.61 -0.93 -12.62
CA TRP A 505 -25.74 -0.93 -13.55
C TRP A 505 -26.67 0.27 -13.34
N ASP A 506 -26.99 0.59 -12.10
CA ASP A 506 -27.87 1.73 -11.77
C ASP A 506 -27.21 3.08 -12.09
N PHE A 507 -25.91 3.22 -11.87
CA PHE A 507 -25.14 4.41 -12.23
C PHE A 507 -25.08 4.63 -13.74
N ILE A 508 -24.85 3.58 -14.53
CA ILE A 508 -24.72 3.62 -15.99
C ILE A 508 -26.05 3.98 -16.68
N LYS A 509 -27.20 3.72 -16.05
CA LYS A 509 -28.50 4.18 -16.56
C LYS A 509 -28.56 5.70 -16.79
N GLY A 510 -27.65 6.44 -16.16
CA GLY A 510 -27.54 7.89 -16.30
C GLY A 510 -28.45 8.67 -15.38
N ASN A 511 -28.51 9.98 -15.61
CA ASN A 511 -29.23 10.96 -14.77
C ASN A 511 -28.66 11.13 -13.36
N VAL A 512 -27.35 10.85 -13.20
CA VAL A 512 -26.64 11.16 -11.96
C VAL A 512 -26.34 12.67 -11.88
N PRO A 513 -26.24 13.26 -10.67
CA PRO A 513 -25.90 14.67 -10.48
C PRO A 513 -24.54 15.02 -11.10
N LEU A 514 -24.41 16.24 -11.62
CA LEU A 514 -23.15 16.73 -12.21
C LEU A 514 -22.26 17.34 -11.13
N VAL A 515 -21.70 16.53 -10.24
CA VAL A 515 -20.93 16.94 -9.06
C VAL A 515 -19.73 17.83 -9.38
N TRP A 516 -19.09 17.63 -10.54
CA TRP A 516 -17.90 18.40 -10.95
C TRP A 516 -18.17 19.87 -11.25
N ASN A 517 -19.44 20.28 -11.40
CA ASN A 517 -19.80 21.66 -11.64
C ASN A 517 -20.03 22.47 -10.35
N ASP A 518 -20.09 21.82 -9.19
CA ASP A 518 -20.29 22.45 -7.90
C ASP A 518 -19.12 23.42 -7.57
N PRO A 519 -19.38 24.68 -7.18
CA PRO A 519 -18.32 25.63 -6.83
C PRO A 519 -17.48 25.22 -5.61
N ILE A 520 -18.09 24.55 -4.63
CA ILE A 520 -17.39 24.06 -3.42
C ILE A 520 -16.40 22.96 -3.83
N MET A 521 -16.87 22.02 -4.64
CA MET A 521 -16.02 20.97 -5.23
C MET A 521 -14.82 21.56 -5.97
N LYS A 522 -15.06 22.50 -6.87
CA LYS A 522 -13.97 23.15 -7.65
C LYS A 522 -12.97 23.87 -6.76
N ASN A 523 -13.44 24.59 -5.75
CA ASN A 523 -12.57 25.28 -4.81
C ASN A 523 -11.73 24.29 -4.01
N ARG A 524 -12.35 23.17 -3.53
CA ARG A 524 -11.63 22.16 -2.76
C ARG A 524 -10.57 21.45 -3.60
N ILE A 525 -10.88 21.08 -4.84
CA ILE A 525 -9.90 20.51 -5.78
C ILE A 525 -8.70 21.47 -5.93
N ARG A 526 -8.96 22.76 -6.10
CA ARG A 526 -7.90 23.77 -6.23
C ARG A 526 -7.03 23.86 -4.97
N GLU A 527 -7.62 23.92 -3.79
CA GLU A 527 -6.90 23.94 -2.50
C GLU A 527 -5.96 22.74 -2.39
N LEU A 528 -6.49 21.52 -2.63
CA LEU A 528 -5.75 20.27 -2.52
C LEU A 528 -4.60 20.20 -3.53
N LYS A 529 -4.82 20.63 -4.76
CA LYS A 529 -3.75 20.74 -5.77
C LYS A 529 -2.66 21.72 -5.33
N GLN A 530 -3.02 22.83 -4.74
CA GLN A 530 -2.08 23.81 -4.23
C GLN A 530 -1.26 23.26 -3.05
N GLY A 531 -1.90 22.66 -2.06
CA GLY A 531 -1.22 22.07 -0.89
C GLY A 531 -0.27 20.95 -1.29
N ALA A 532 -0.73 20.02 -2.13
CA ALA A 532 0.08 18.92 -2.61
C ALA A 532 1.31 19.38 -3.41
N MET A 533 1.12 20.30 -4.36
CA MET A 533 2.25 20.80 -5.15
C MET A 533 3.23 21.64 -4.33
N TYR A 534 2.77 22.26 -3.24
CA TYR A 534 3.67 22.93 -2.30
C TYR A 534 4.57 21.91 -1.57
N ASN A 535 4.01 20.78 -1.13
CA ASN A 535 4.79 19.67 -0.57
C ASN A 535 5.78 19.11 -1.59
N VAL A 536 5.33 18.83 -2.82
CA VAL A 536 6.16 18.27 -3.90
C VAL A 536 7.33 19.22 -4.24
N LEU A 537 7.09 20.54 -4.29
CA LEU A 537 8.15 21.52 -4.51
C LEU A 537 9.19 21.47 -3.39
N HIS A 538 8.75 21.38 -2.13
CA HIS A 538 9.69 21.30 -1.00
C HIS A 538 10.48 19.98 -1.00
N ALA A 539 9.83 18.87 -1.35
CA ALA A 539 10.53 17.60 -1.54
C ALA A 539 11.57 17.69 -2.68
N ALA A 540 11.23 18.36 -3.77
CA ALA A 540 12.18 18.58 -4.86
C ALA A 540 13.38 19.44 -4.42
N ILE A 541 13.14 20.48 -3.60
CA ILE A 541 14.22 21.31 -3.03
C ILE A 541 15.14 20.47 -2.13
N LEU A 542 14.58 19.59 -1.30
CA LEU A 542 15.38 18.62 -0.53
C LEU A 542 16.22 17.73 -1.45
N GLY A 543 15.68 17.33 -2.59
CA GLY A 543 16.39 16.56 -3.62
C GLY A 543 17.32 17.38 -4.50
N GLY A 544 17.62 18.63 -4.14
CA GLY A 544 18.58 19.50 -4.84
C GLY A 544 18.01 20.32 -5.99
N TYR A 545 16.67 20.42 -6.13
CA TYR A 545 16.07 21.28 -7.15
C TYR A 545 16.55 22.72 -7.05
N SER A 546 16.96 23.27 -8.18
CA SER A 546 17.44 24.64 -8.32
C SER A 546 16.83 25.38 -9.53
N GLY A 547 15.68 24.91 -9.98
CA GLY A 547 14.95 25.53 -11.07
C GLY A 547 14.25 26.83 -10.70
N PRO A 548 13.40 27.38 -11.57
CA PRO A 548 12.83 28.73 -11.43
C PRO A 548 11.70 28.79 -10.38
N ALA A 549 11.11 27.69 -9.95
CA ALA A 549 10.09 27.67 -8.92
C ALA A 549 10.73 27.69 -7.54
N THR A 550 10.24 28.56 -6.67
CA THR A 550 10.68 28.68 -5.26
C THR A 550 9.46 28.79 -4.35
N PRO A 551 9.59 28.55 -3.05
CA PRO A 551 8.48 28.78 -2.11
C PRO A 551 7.92 30.21 -2.18
N GLU A 552 8.78 31.20 -2.43
CA GLU A 552 8.41 32.62 -2.48
C GLU A 552 7.60 32.97 -3.73
N ASN A 553 7.84 32.29 -4.87
CA ASN A 553 7.12 32.54 -6.12
C ASN A 553 6.11 31.40 -6.46
N PHE A 554 5.85 30.52 -5.52
CA PHE A 554 4.95 29.37 -5.73
C PHE A 554 3.59 29.76 -6.29
N TRP A 555 3.04 30.86 -5.82
CA TRP A 555 1.72 31.34 -6.24
C TRP A 555 1.66 31.79 -7.69
N ASP A 556 2.81 32.08 -8.34
CA ASP A 556 2.86 32.31 -9.77
C ASP A 556 2.68 31.01 -10.58
N TRP A 557 2.97 29.86 -9.98
CA TRP A 557 2.80 28.53 -10.57
C TRP A 557 1.45 27.91 -10.22
N ALA A 558 0.85 28.33 -9.13
CA ALA A 558 -0.42 27.80 -8.61
C ALA A 558 -1.66 28.34 -9.37
N LYS A 559 -1.48 28.86 -10.58
CA LYS A 559 -2.52 29.40 -11.42
C LYS A 559 -3.17 28.33 -12.30
N GLU A 560 -4.42 28.56 -12.69
CA GLU A 560 -5.05 27.72 -13.71
C GLU A 560 -4.36 27.93 -15.06
N PRO A 561 -4.25 26.90 -15.92
CA PRO A 561 -3.60 27.00 -17.23
C PRO A 561 -4.16 28.08 -18.15
N ALA A 562 -5.45 28.41 -18.01
CA ALA A 562 -6.09 29.49 -18.77
C ALA A 562 -5.67 30.88 -18.31
N GLU A 563 -5.22 31.04 -17.06
CA GLU A 563 -4.74 32.28 -16.49
C GLU A 563 -3.27 32.53 -16.84
N ASP A 564 -2.45 31.48 -16.77
CA ASP A 564 -1.03 31.53 -17.16
C ASP A 564 -0.61 30.18 -17.79
N PRO A 565 -0.64 30.09 -19.14
CA PRO A 565 -0.24 28.84 -19.82
C PRO A 565 1.24 28.45 -19.62
N GLU A 566 2.11 29.41 -19.30
CA GLU A 566 3.55 29.17 -19.13
C GLU A 566 3.89 28.73 -17.69
N ARG A 567 3.08 29.14 -16.72
CA ARG A 567 3.31 28.88 -15.29
C ARG A 567 2.08 28.31 -14.64
N ASN A 568 2.01 27.00 -14.57
CA ASN A 568 0.94 26.25 -13.95
C ASN A 568 1.50 24.94 -13.36
N PHE A 569 0.67 24.15 -12.70
CA PHE A 569 1.10 22.90 -12.03
C PHE A 569 1.64 21.85 -12.99
N GLU A 570 1.13 21.74 -14.20
CA GLU A 570 1.68 20.84 -15.21
C GLU A 570 3.12 21.21 -15.54
N THR A 571 3.36 22.49 -15.88
CA THR A 571 4.70 22.99 -16.18
C THR A 571 5.61 22.87 -14.96
N LEU A 572 5.11 23.15 -13.76
CA LEU A 572 5.87 22.97 -12.51
C LEU A 572 6.29 21.50 -12.36
N LEU A 573 5.34 20.56 -12.39
CA LEU A 573 5.65 19.14 -12.23
C LEU A 573 6.66 18.66 -13.27
N LEU A 574 6.47 18.99 -14.53
CA LEU A 574 7.42 18.65 -15.59
C LEU A 574 8.82 19.22 -15.33
N SER A 575 8.90 20.47 -14.83
CA SER A 575 10.18 21.09 -14.49
C SER A 575 10.93 20.38 -13.35
N LEU A 576 10.20 19.64 -12.49
CA LEU A 576 10.79 18.87 -11.40
C LEU A 576 11.30 17.49 -11.83
N ILE A 577 10.83 16.95 -12.95
CA ILE A 577 11.05 15.55 -13.33
C ILE A 577 11.69 15.33 -14.70
N ASP A 578 11.62 16.28 -15.61
CA ASP A 578 12.15 16.17 -16.97
C ASP A 578 13.45 16.99 -17.13
N GLU A 579 14.57 16.40 -16.77
CA GLU A 579 15.90 17.02 -16.82
C GLU A 579 16.35 17.36 -18.26
N ALA A 580 15.83 16.64 -19.26
CA ALA A 580 16.22 16.84 -20.65
C ALA A 580 15.65 18.14 -21.23
N ASN A 581 14.38 18.43 -20.92
CA ASN A 581 13.66 19.61 -21.40
C ASN A 581 13.65 20.77 -20.38
N TYR A 582 13.77 20.41 -19.08
CA TYR A 582 13.76 21.35 -17.97
C TYR A 582 14.97 21.08 -17.06
N PRO A 583 16.15 21.63 -17.36
CA PRO A 583 17.35 21.42 -16.55
C PRO A 583 17.13 21.90 -15.12
N THR A 584 17.07 20.99 -14.18
CA THR A 584 16.78 21.23 -12.76
C THR A 584 18.01 21.23 -11.87
N GLY A 585 19.19 21.06 -12.47
CA GLY A 585 20.46 20.96 -11.74
C GLY A 585 20.67 19.61 -11.05
N GLY A 586 19.97 18.56 -11.51
CA GLY A 586 20.09 17.20 -10.95
C GLY A 586 19.16 16.93 -9.77
N CYS A 587 17.90 17.40 -9.84
CA CYS A 587 16.90 17.14 -8.82
C CYS A 587 16.65 15.65 -8.60
N GLU A 588 16.82 15.19 -7.38
CA GLU A 588 16.60 13.81 -6.94
C GLU A 588 15.30 13.69 -6.11
N LEU A 589 14.20 14.27 -6.62
CA LEU A 589 12.89 14.30 -5.95
C LEU A 589 12.49 12.95 -5.34
N ILE A 590 12.71 11.86 -6.07
CA ILE A 590 12.31 10.51 -5.68
C ILE A 590 13.48 9.66 -5.15
N ALA A 591 14.67 10.24 -4.91
CA ALA A 591 15.74 9.46 -4.30
C ALA A 591 15.35 8.98 -2.89
N GLY A 592 15.76 7.77 -2.52
CA GLY A 592 15.48 7.23 -1.19
C GLY A 592 15.95 8.17 -0.08
N ASP A 593 17.12 8.80 -0.24
CA ASP A 593 17.66 9.79 0.73
C ASP A 593 16.76 11.03 0.88
N THR A 594 16.18 11.50 -0.23
CA THR A 594 15.26 12.64 -0.23
C THR A 594 13.97 12.32 0.51
N LEU A 595 13.39 11.14 0.23
CA LEU A 595 12.16 10.70 0.87
C LEU A 595 12.37 10.38 2.35
N ASP A 596 13.47 9.74 2.68
CA ASP A 596 13.90 9.45 4.06
C ASP A 596 14.06 10.74 4.86
N LEU A 597 14.81 11.72 4.33
CA LEU A 597 14.94 13.04 4.95
C LEU A 597 13.58 13.73 5.13
N GLY A 598 12.70 13.64 4.13
CA GLY A 598 11.35 14.18 4.19
C GLY A 598 10.52 13.62 5.36
N LEU A 599 10.66 12.32 5.67
CA LEU A 599 10.07 11.70 6.87
C LEU A 599 10.72 12.23 8.15
N GLN A 600 12.05 12.28 8.21
CA GLN A 600 12.79 12.71 9.41
C GLN A 600 12.44 14.15 9.83
N ILE A 601 12.24 15.05 8.88
CA ILE A 601 11.90 16.47 9.19
C ILE A 601 10.38 16.73 9.25
N GLY A 602 9.54 15.71 9.03
CA GLY A 602 8.08 15.82 9.07
C GLY A 602 7.49 16.57 7.86
N LEU A 603 8.17 16.59 6.72
CA LEU A 603 7.58 17.02 5.45
C LEU A 603 6.50 16.03 5.02
N PHE A 604 6.77 14.72 5.18
CA PHE A 604 5.82 13.64 5.03
C PHE A 604 5.38 13.15 6.42
N GLN A 605 4.09 13.18 6.70
CA GLN A 605 3.59 12.96 8.06
C GLN A 605 2.15 12.40 8.09
N GLY A 606 1.85 11.66 9.16
CA GLY A 606 0.53 11.15 9.47
C GLY A 606 0.33 10.93 10.98
N PRO A 607 -0.81 11.28 11.57
CA PRO A 607 -1.01 11.31 13.03
C PRO A 607 -0.93 9.93 13.70
N HIS A 608 -1.09 8.85 12.94
CA HIS A 608 -1.04 7.49 13.45
C HIS A 608 0.23 6.74 13.00
N ILE A 609 1.30 7.46 12.73
CA ILE A 609 2.65 6.90 12.58
C ILE A 609 3.28 6.88 13.96
N THR A 610 3.47 5.68 14.51
CA THR A 610 4.12 5.48 15.81
C THR A 610 5.51 4.92 15.58
N VAL A 611 6.51 5.77 15.63
CA VAL A 611 7.90 5.39 15.34
C VAL A 611 8.64 5.04 16.63
N ILE A 612 9.39 3.94 16.58
CA ILE A 612 10.31 3.57 17.68
C ILE A 612 11.63 4.36 17.55
N ASP A 613 12.09 4.56 16.32
CA ASP A 613 13.29 5.32 16.03
C ASP A 613 13.02 6.82 16.08
N ARG A 614 13.67 7.53 17.00
CA ARG A 614 13.50 8.98 17.19
C ARG A 614 13.83 9.81 15.96
N ARG A 615 14.64 9.31 15.04
CA ARG A 615 14.94 10.00 13.78
C ARG A 615 13.68 10.33 12.98
N TYR A 616 12.63 9.53 13.12
CA TYR A 616 11.36 9.67 12.40
C TYR A 616 10.21 10.19 13.28
N GLU A 617 10.50 10.71 14.47
CA GLU A 617 9.49 11.24 15.39
C GLU A 617 8.62 12.30 14.71
N MET A 618 9.21 13.11 13.83
CA MET A 618 8.50 14.16 13.11
C MET A 618 7.50 13.64 12.07
N ALA A 619 7.66 12.43 11.58
CA ALA A 619 6.67 11.80 10.68
C ALA A 619 5.32 11.53 11.38
N GLY A 620 5.30 11.38 12.71
CA GLY A 620 4.09 11.23 13.53
C GLY A 620 3.69 12.49 14.30
N ALA A 621 4.47 13.57 14.22
CA ALA A 621 4.30 14.75 15.05
C ALA A 621 3.19 15.71 14.55
N CYS A 622 2.05 15.18 14.16
CA CYS A 622 0.93 15.99 13.71
C CYS A 622 -0.39 15.56 14.34
N ARG A 623 -1.32 16.50 14.42
CA ARG A 623 -2.73 16.21 14.68
C ARG A 623 -3.58 16.72 13.52
N ILE A 624 -4.61 15.97 13.24
CA ILE A 624 -5.61 16.32 12.23
C ILE A 624 -6.97 16.56 12.89
N LYS A 625 -7.83 17.23 12.16
CA LYS A 625 -9.25 17.27 12.44
C LYS A 625 -10.06 17.10 11.15
N VAL A 626 -11.23 16.53 11.28
CA VAL A 626 -12.22 16.55 10.20
C VAL A 626 -13.19 17.71 10.50
N VAL A 627 -13.26 18.66 9.58
CA VAL A 627 -14.11 19.84 9.66
C VAL A 627 -14.90 19.93 8.36
N ASP A 628 -16.22 19.97 8.47
CA ASP A 628 -17.12 19.97 7.31
C ASP A 628 -16.84 18.82 6.34
N GLY A 629 -16.43 17.65 6.88
CA GLY A 629 -16.08 16.46 6.12
C GLY A 629 -14.75 16.53 5.37
N MET A 630 -13.88 17.46 5.71
CA MET A 630 -12.52 17.64 5.14
C MET A 630 -11.47 17.31 6.19
N CYS A 631 -10.49 16.45 5.85
CA CYS A 631 -9.39 16.10 6.75
C CYS A 631 -8.25 17.11 6.62
N ARG A 632 -8.09 17.94 7.63
CA ARG A 632 -7.12 19.04 7.66
C ARG A 632 -6.13 18.90 8.79
N ILE A 633 -4.94 19.45 8.62
CA ILE A 633 -3.98 19.62 9.71
C ILE A 633 -4.53 20.58 10.77
N GLU A 634 -4.32 20.25 12.04
CA GLU A 634 -4.66 21.11 13.18
C GLU A 634 -3.42 21.59 13.92
N GLU A 635 -2.42 20.72 14.03
CA GLU A 635 -1.21 20.99 14.80
C GLU A 635 -0.04 20.21 14.22
N TRP A 636 1.13 20.80 14.25
CA TRP A 636 2.38 20.15 13.93
C TRP A 636 3.39 20.37 15.07
N ASP A 637 3.88 19.30 15.64
CA ASP A 637 4.82 19.30 16.77
C ASP A 637 4.40 20.24 17.91
N GLY A 638 3.13 20.13 18.34
CA GLY A 638 2.57 20.97 19.40
C GLY A 638 2.24 22.40 19.00
N ILE A 639 2.51 22.80 17.74
CA ILE A 639 2.25 24.13 17.24
C ILE A 639 0.94 24.13 16.41
N PRO A 640 -0.11 24.87 16.82
CA PRO A 640 -1.32 25.00 16.02
C PRO A 640 -1.05 25.59 14.65
N VAL A 641 -1.60 25.01 13.60
CA VAL A 641 -1.48 25.46 12.21
C VAL A 641 -2.85 25.55 11.56
N LYS A 642 -3.01 26.44 10.60
CA LYS A 642 -4.29 26.70 9.91
C LYS A 642 -4.38 26.03 8.55
N SER A 643 -3.25 25.65 7.97
CA SER A 643 -3.17 25.07 6.64
C SER A 643 -1.89 24.27 6.45
N GLU A 644 -1.85 23.46 5.40
CA GLU A 644 -0.68 22.73 4.99
C GLU A 644 0.49 23.66 4.63
N PHE A 645 0.22 24.83 4.05
CA PHE A 645 1.26 25.84 3.74
C PHE A 645 1.96 26.32 5.01
N GLU A 646 1.19 26.65 6.05
CA GLU A 646 1.75 27.10 7.33
C GLU A 646 2.59 26.00 7.98
N ARG A 647 2.13 24.74 7.91
CA ARG A 647 2.91 23.61 8.40
C ARG A 647 4.25 23.47 7.66
N VAL A 648 4.23 23.46 6.34
CA VAL A 648 5.44 23.31 5.53
C VAL A 648 6.40 24.48 5.73
N ASP A 649 5.86 25.70 5.90
CA ASP A 649 6.68 26.87 6.24
C ASP A 649 7.34 26.71 7.62
N LEU A 650 6.66 26.10 8.61
CA LEU A 650 7.27 25.78 9.91
C LEU A 650 8.38 24.72 9.77
N VAL A 651 8.17 23.67 8.96
CA VAL A 651 9.22 22.69 8.65
C VAL A 651 10.44 23.40 8.06
N ARG A 652 10.24 24.29 7.08
CA ARG A 652 11.29 25.06 6.44
C ARG A 652 12.02 26.01 7.42
N GLN A 653 11.29 26.64 8.33
CA GLN A 653 11.85 27.51 9.37
C GLN A 653 12.66 26.73 10.40
N ARG A 654 12.22 25.52 10.76
CA ARG A 654 12.92 24.65 11.73
C ARG A 654 14.20 24.06 11.15
N TYR A 655 14.22 23.74 9.86
CA TYR A 655 15.34 23.08 9.18
C TYR A 655 15.86 23.93 7.98
N PRO A 656 16.22 25.21 8.18
CA PRO A 656 16.53 26.14 7.08
C PRO A 656 17.72 25.68 6.24
N TRP A 657 18.69 24.98 6.82
CA TRP A 657 19.88 24.49 6.13
C TRP A 657 19.59 23.45 5.03
N TYR A 658 18.43 22.82 5.02
CA TYR A 658 18.02 21.93 3.94
C TYR A 658 17.35 22.68 2.78
N PHE A 659 16.83 23.87 3.02
CA PHE A 659 16.05 24.63 2.05
C PHE A 659 16.77 25.86 1.50
N TYR A 660 17.79 26.36 2.18
CA TYR A 660 18.51 27.59 1.79
C TYR A 660 20.01 27.32 1.67
N LYS A 661 20.57 27.60 0.46
CA LYS A 661 21.99 27.36 0.13
C LYS A 661 22.98 28.19 0.97
N ASP A 662 22.54 29.34 1.46
CA ASP A 662 23.40 30.29 2.20
C ASP A 662 23.33 30.11 3.74
N VAL A 663 22.54 29.16 4.21
CA VAL A 663 22.41 28.83 5.64
C VAL A 663 23.24 27.59 5.90
N SER A 664 24.44 27.79 6.50
CA SER A 664 25.21 26.65 6.99
C SER A 664 24.53 26.07 8.23
N ARG A 665 24.56 24.77 8.37
CA ARG A 665 24.26 24.10 9.63
C ARG A 665 25.26 24.62 10.65
N ALA A 666 24.85 25.59 11.45
CA ALA A 666 25.71 26.11 12.51
C ALA A 666 25.80 25.02 13.56
N ASP A 667 27.01 24.44 13.70
CA ASP A 667 27.54 23.60 14.77
C ASP A 667 26.54 22.91 15.73
N ASP A 668 25.41 22.45 15.22
CA ASP A 668 24.45 21.66 15.98
C ASP A 668 24.54 20.19 15.53
N ASP A 669 25.71 19.59 15.78
CA ASP A 669 25.98 18.16 15.64
C ASP A 669 25.15 17.29 16.62
N SER A 670 24.20 17.90 17.38
CA SER A 670 23.42 17.22 18.41
C SER A 670 22.31 16.31 17.90
N PHE A 671 22.01 16.27 16.59
CA PHE A 671 20.88 15.52 16.07
C PHE A 671 21.20 14.28 15.22
N ILE A 672 22.45 14.06 14.79
CA ILE A 672 22.82 12.85 14.03
C ILE A 672 24.21 12.36 14.45
N SER A 673 24.32 11.64 15.54
CA SER A 673 25.39 10.67 15.72
C SER A 673 24.76 9.32 16.06
N GLU A 674 25.21 8.28 15.41
CA GLU A 674 24.82 6.89 15.69
C GLU A 674 25.17 6.43 17.14
N ASP A 675 25.81 7.30 17.94
CA ASP A 675 26.19 7.10 19.33
C ASP A 675 25.74 8.28 20.22
N ALA A 676 24.44 8.68 20.13
CA ALA A 676 23.95 9.65 21.10
C ALA A 676 23.80 9.00 22.49
N GLU A 677 24.91 8.90 23.23
CA GLU A 677 24.84 9.01 24.66
C GLU A 677 24.10 10.31 24.99
N VAL A 678 23.10 10.23 25.88
CA VAL A 678 22.33 11.39 26.34
C VAL A 678 23.30 12.46 26.81
N GLU A 679 23.57 13.49 25.97
CA GLU A 679 24.33 14.65 26.41
C GLU A 679 23.47 15.41 27.42
N VAL A 680 23.89 15.35 28.64
CA VAL A 680 23.40 16.18 29.74
C VAL A 680 23.72 17.65 29.38
N MET A 681 22.67 18.48 29.27
CA MET A 681 22.86 19.93 29.03
C MET A 681 23.92 20.48 29.98
N ASP A 682 24.91 21.20 29.45
CA ASP A 682 25.94 21.77 30.25
C ASP A 682 25.40 22.88 31.18
N GLU A 683 26.17 23.16 32.24
CA GLU A 683 25.74 24.11 33.28
C GLU A 683 25.45 25.52 32.76
N SER A 684 26.01 25.89 31.58
CA SER A 684 25.77 27.18 30.89
C SER A 684 24.43 27.22 30.19
N SER A 685 24.06 26.15 29.49
CA SER A 685 22.78 25.99 28.79
C SER A 685 21.60 25.91 29.76
N VAL A 686 21.76 25.19 30.87
CA VAL A 686 20.79 25.15 31.98
C VAL A 686 20.60 26.53 32.62
N ASN A 687 21.65 27.30 32.78
CA ASN A 687 21.60 28.65 33.34
C ASN A 687 20.93 29.66 32.38
N GLN A 688 21.13 29.53 31.08
CA GLN A 688 20.45 30.35 30.10
C GLN A 688 18.93 30.08 30.08
N TYR A 689 18.53 28.84 30.13
CA TYR A 689 17.09 28.43 30.20
C TYR A 689 16.44 28.93 31.50
N ARG A 690 17.17 28.85 32.62
CA ARG A 690 16.75 29.43 33.92
C ARG A 690 16.51 30.93 33.85
N HIS A 691 17.29 31.64 33.08
CA HIS A 691 17.15 33.09 32.92
C HIS A 691 15.93 33.48 32.10
N GLU A 692 15.66 32.71 31.04
CA GLU A 692 14.51 32.93 30.14
C GLU A 692 13.15 32.66 30.80
N ILE A 693 13.05 31.67 31.70
CA ILE A 693 11.82 31.35 32.46
C ILE A 693 11.72 32.07 33.81
N GLY A 694 12.63 33.01 34.13
CA GLY A 694 12.59 33.80 35.34
C GLY A 694 12.93 33.03 36.62
N VAL A 695 13.55 31.84 36.55
CA VAL A 695 13.90 31.00 37.70
C VAL A 695 15.36 31.20 38.07
N THR A 696 15.72 32.41 38.39
CA THR A 696 17.10 32.71 38.92
C THR A 696 17.15 32.50 40.43
N GLY A 697 17.99 31.58 40.91
CA GLY A 697 18.26 31.36 42.31
C GLY A 697 17.87 30.01 42.92
N LEU A 698 17.48 29.02 42.16
CA LEU A 698 17.06 27.69 42.63
C LEU A 698 18.23 26.65 42.62
N ALA A 699 19.41 27.02 43.04
CA ALA A 699 20.45 26.02 43.31
C ALA A 699 19.99 25.09 44.44
N ASP A 700 19.86 23.79 44.15
CA ASP A 700 19.54 22.70 45.08
C ASP A 700 18.06 22.40 45.37
N GLU A 701 17.08 22.80 44.54
CA GLU A 701 15.66 22.62 44.84
C GLU A 701 14.99 21.53 43.98
N LYS A 702 14.01 20.84 44.61
CA LYS A 702 13.16 19.86 43.90
C LYS A 702 11.96 20.56 43.30
N VAL A 703 11.69 20.27 42.01
CA VAL A 703 10.50 20.74 41.27
C VAL A 703 9.49 19.60 41.18
N LEU A 704 8.29 19.88 41.61
CA LEU A 704 7.17 18.95 41.44
C LEU A 704 6.34 19.36 40.23
N VAL A 705 6.14 18.42 39.28
CA VAL A 705 5.26 18.55 38.15
C VAL A 705 4.11 17.57 38.33
N VAL A 706 2.88 18.03 38.23
CA VAL A 706 1.68 17.18 38.34
C VAL A 706 0.76 17.43 37.17
N ASP A 707 0.45 16.38 36.41
CA ASP A 707 -0.56 16.41 35.39
C ASP A 707 -1.78 15.60 35.84
N PHE A 708 -2.90 16.29 36.06
CA PHE A 708 -4.19 15.67 36.38
C PHE A 708 -4.89 15.21 35.10
N GLY A 709 -4.71 13.97 34.74
CA GLY A 709 -5.43 13.31 33.62
C GLY A 709 -6.83 12.84 34.04
N SER A 710 -7.69 12.56 33.06
CA SER A 710 -9.06 12.05 33.31
C SER A 710 -9.05 10.65 33.95
N THR A 711 -8.01 9.85 33.69
CA THR A 711 -7.91 8.46 34.19
C THR A 711 -6.76 8.30 35.18
N PHE A 712 -5.64 8.95 34.92
CA PHE A 712 -4.44 8.89 35.75
C PHE A 712 -3.90 10.29 36.04
N THR A 713 -3.54 10.52 37.29
CA THR A 713 -2.70 11.65 37.71
C THR A 713 -1.24 11.25 37.59
N LYS A 714 -0.45 11.99 36.81
CA LYS A 714 0.96 11.78 36.58
C LYS A 714 1.74 12.72 37.48
N ILE A 715 2.72 12.20 38.19
CA ILE A 715 3.47 12.96 39.17
C ILE A 715 4.95 12.81 38.83
N GLY A 716 5.59 13.95 38.50
CA GLY A 716 6.99 14.02 38.18
C GLY A 716 7.76 14.82 39.25
N ILE A 717 8.92 14.35 39.66
CA ILE A 717 9.82 15.09 40.50
C ILE A 717 11.16 15.26 39.80
N PHE A 718 11.53 16.49 39.54
CA PHE A 718 12.83 16.85 38.99
C PHE A 718 13.71 17.41 40.11
N SER A 719 14.94 16.87 40.25
CA SER A 719 15.94 17.39 41.19
C SER A 719 17.02 18.12 40.40
N THR A 720 17.09 19.41 40.57
CA THR A 720 18.09 20.26 39.89
C THR A 720 19.52 19.98 40.34
N ARG A 721 19.72 19.34 41.49
CA ARG A 721 21.04 19.01 42.05
C ARG A 721 21.65 17.76 41.45
N ASN A 722 20.80 16.73 41.26
CA ASN A 722 21.26 15.39 40.84
C ASN A 722 20.86 15.07 39.40
N GLU A 723 20.19 16.02 38.70
CA GLU A 723 19.66 15.84 37.34
C GLU A 723 18.81 14.57 37.19
N THR A 724 18.04 14.25 38.23
CA THR A 724 17.21 13.05 38.27
C THR A 724 15.74 13.42 38.10
N PHE A 725 15.05 12.66 37.24
CA PHE A 725 13.62 12.75 37.04
C PHE A 725 12.94 11.45 37.50
N THR A 726 11.93 11.58 38.35
CA THR A 726 11.14 10.45 38.85
C THR A 726 9.68 10.64 38.42
N LEU A 727 9.09 9.65 37.78
CA LEU A 727 7.71 9.69 37.29
C LEU A 727 6.89 8.59 37.96
N ASN A 728 5.68 8.92 38.38
CA ASN A 728 4.68 7.96 38.86
C ASN A 728 3.27 8.26 38.31
N TYR A 729 2.47 7.22 38.19
CA TYR A 729 1.09 7.27 37.74
C TYR A 729 0.18 6.69 38.82
N VAL A 730 -0.83 7.45 39.21
CA VAL A 730 -1.90 6.97 40.11
C VAL A 730 -3.26 7.22 39.49
N PRO A 731 -4.28 6.39 39.76
CA PRO A 731 -5.63 6.67 39.31
C PRO A 731 -6.10 8.04 39.79
N THR A 732 -6.71 8.81 38.90
CA THR A 732 -7.29 10.12 39.29
C THR A 732 -8.53 9.87 40.10
N THR A 733 -8.58 10.44 41.32
CA THR A 733 -9.75 10.41 42.20
C THR A 733 -10.68 11.53 41.78
N VAL A 734 -11.84 11.19 41.19
CA VAL A 734 -12.78 12.14 40.57
C VAL A 734 -13.43 13.03 41.58
N ASP A 735 -13.70 12.52 42.82
CA ASP A 735 -14.37 13.26 43.88
C ASP A 735 -13.45 14.27 44.59
N ASP A 736 -12.17 13.95 44.73
CA ASP A 736 -11.15 14.84 45.31
C ASP A 736 -9.75 14.47 44.75
N ILE A 737 -9.26 15.24 43.79
CA ILE A 737 -7.97 15.04 43.14
C ILE A 737 -6.78 15.09 44.12
N ARG A 738 -6.96 15.73 45.29
CA ARG A 738 -5.92 15.81 46.33
C ARG A 738 -5.61 14.42 46.94
N VAL A 739 -6.61 13.53 46.96
CA VAL A 739 -6.44 12.17 47.50
C VAL A 739 -5.50 11.38 46.57
N GLY A 740 -5.76 11.34 45.27
CA GLY A 740 -4.90 10.68 44.31
C GLY A 740 -3.48 11.26 44.26
N LEU A 741 -3.38 12.60 44.40
CA LEU A 741 -2.08 13.24 44.50
C LEU A 741 -1.30 12.82 45.75
N ALA A 742 -1.98 12.77 46.93
CA ALA A 742 -1.37 12.35 48.21
C ALA A 742 -0.94 10.88 48.16
N ASP A 743 -1.79 10.00 47.58
CA ASP A 743 -1.46 8.58 47.40
C ASP A 743 -0.27 8.40 46.43
N GLY A 744 -0.27 9.14 45.31
CA GLY A 744 0.82 9.12 44.35
C GLY A 744 2.17 9.58 44.93
N LEU A 745 2.15 10.60 45.73
CA LEU A 745 3.37 11.05 46.47
C LEU A 745 3.82 10.04 47.54
N GLY A 746 2.87 9.35 48.16
CA GLY A 746 3.18 8.32 49.20
C GLY A 746 3.81 7.05 48.61
N VAL A 747 3.51 6.69 47.36
CA VAL A 747 4.07 5.50 46.71
C VAL A 747 5.23 5.80 45.76
N LEU A 748 5.65 7.04 45.65
CA LEU A 748 6.78 7.45 44.83
C LEU A 748 8.04 6.75 45.30
N ALA A 749 8.71 6.07 44.37
CA ALA A 749 9.94 5.34 44.65
C ALA A 749 11.02 5.70 43.62
N GLU A 750 12.24 5.85 44.09
CA GLU A 750 13.41 6.11 43.25
C GLU A 750 14.03 4.78 42.77
N CYS A 751 14.30 4.66 41.50
CA CYS A 751 15.05 3.54 40.97
C CYS A 751 16.53 3.72 41.32
N GLN A 752 17.08 2.76 42.00
CA GLN A 752 18.51 2.81 42.40
C GLN A 752 19.37 2.09 41.35
N ALA A 753 20.57 2.62 41.10
CA ALA A 753 21.54 2.00 40.18
C ALA A 753 21.90 0.55 40.56
N SER A 754 21.58 0.12 41.78
CA SER A 754 21.72 -1.27 42.24
C SER A 754 20.57 -2.21 41.88
N GLY A 755 19.53 -1.73 41.14
CA GLY A 755 18.40 -2.53 40.69
C GLY A 755 17.25 -2.70 41.68
N GLY A 756 17.06 -1.78 42.63
CA GLY A 756 15.94 -1.78 43.57
C GLY A 756 15.17 -0.45 43.60
N TRP A 757 13.92 -0.47 44.10
CA TRP A 757 13.09 0.71 44.30
C TRP A 757 13.06 1.09 45.78
N LYS A 758 13.29 2.38 46.09
CA LYS A 758 13.23 2.88 47.45
C LYS A 758 12.12 3.96 47.55
N PRO A 759 11.17 3.83 48.48
CA PRO A 759 10.16 4.85 48.70
C PRO A 759 10.80 6.21 49.06
N LEU A 760 10.36 7.26 48.35
CA LEU A 760 10.91 8.61 48.60
C LEU A 760 10.32 9.32 49.80
N GLY A 761 9.11 8.95 50.26
CA GLY A 761 8.46 9.53 51.44
C GLY A 761 8.28 11.05 51.34
N VAL A 762 8.00 11.58 50.19
CA VAL A 762 8.07 13.02 49.88
C VAL A 762 6.82 13.76 50.33
N LYS A 763 7.00 14.94 50.94
CA LYS A 763 5.89 15.83 51.35
C LYS A 763 5.83 17.03 50.42
N MET A 764 4.61 17.52 50.18
CA MET A 764 4.35 18.68 49.30
C MET A 764 5.12 19.94 49.76
N SER A 765 5.42 20.06 51.04
CA SER A 765 6.24 21.18 51.60
C SER A 765 7.71 21.15 51.22
N GLU A 766 8.19 20.05 50.63
CA GLU A 766 9.60 19.89 50.28
C GLU A 766 9.92 20.44 48.88
N PHE A 767 8.86 20.85 48.11
CA PHE A 767 9.04 21.38 46.77
C PHE A 767 8.98 22.90 46.78
N ALA A 768 10.03 23.54 46.27
CA ALA A 768 10.10 24.99 46.14
C ALA A 768 9.23 25.45 44.97
N VAL A 769 9.23 24.66 43.88
CA VAL A 769 8.41 24.91 42.67
C VAL A 769 7.43 23.77 42.51
N ARG A 770 6.15 24.10 42.24
CA ARG A 770 5.07 23.18 42.00
C ARG A 770 4.38 23.61 40.71
N LEU A 771 4.41 22.76 39.68
CA LEU A 771 3.85 23.03 38.36
C LEU A 771 2.66 22.08 38.12
N PRO A 772 1.45 22.42 38.54
CA PRO A 772 0.25 21.67 38.23
C PRO A 772 -0.20 22.03 36.82
N CYS A 773 -0.55 21.02 36.06
CA CYS A 773 -1.30 21.14 34.81
C CYS A 773 -2.42 20.11 34.80
N SER A 774 -3.32 20.20 33.88
CA SER A 774 -4.38 19.23 33.72
C SER A 774 -4.50 18.88 32.23
N SER A 775 -4.24 17.63 31.90
CA SER A 775 -4.59 17.02 30.62
C SER A 775 -5.98 16.38 30.66
N ALA A 776 -6.65 16.40 31.84
CA ALA A 776 -8.05 16.04 31.92
C ALA A 776 -8.89 17.13 31.27
N LYS A 777 -9.47 16.80 30.14
CA LYS A 777 -10.60 17.55 29.60
C LYS A 777 -11.77 17.35 30.57
N GLY A 778 -12.04 18.28 31.48
CA GLY A 778 -13.19 18.08 32.36
C GLY A 778 -13.08 18.85 33.66
N GLY A 779 -12.79 20.14 33.60
CA GLY A 779 -12.82 21.03 34.77
C GLY A 779 -13.74 22.24 34.62
N LEU A 780 -13.82 22.82 33.41
CA LEU A 780 -14.61 24.02 33.15
C LEU A 780 -16.10 23.69 33.24
N LYS A 781 -16.82 24.41 34.10
CA LYS A 781 -18.27 24.33 34.20
C LYS A 781 -18.89 25.06 33.01
N VAL A 782 -19.64 24.35 32.19
CA VAL A 782 -20.28 24.89 31.00
C VAL A 782 -21.78 24.76 31.13
N ALA A 783 -22.51 25.85 30.88
CA ALA A 783 -23.95 25.82 30.63
C ALA A 783 -24.19 25.99 29.14
N THR A 784 -25.12 25.22 28.58
CA THR A 784 -25.51 25.34 27.17
C THR A 784 -26.88 26.04 27.06
N VAL A 785 -26.99 26.94 26.11
CA VAL A 785 -28.24 27.62 25.73
C VAL A 785 -28.44 27.43 24.24
N SER A 786 -29.52 26.81 23.84
CA SER A 786 -29.76 26.39 22.48
C SER A 786 -31.13 26.80 21.95
N LEU A 787 -31.39 26.65 20.64
CA LEU A 787 -32.68 26.91 20.04
C LEU A 787 -33.65 25.73 20.17
N VAL A 788 -33.17 24.54 19.90
CA VAL A 788 -33.96 23.31 19.86
C VAL A 788 -33.20 22.23 20.62
N LYS A 789 -33.83 21.63 21.61
CA LYS A 789 -33.23 20.69 22.53
C LYS A 789 -32.64 19.46 21.82
N GLU A 790 -33.40 18.86 20.93
CA GLU A 790 -33.06 17.62 20.25
C GLU A 790 -32.01 17.79 19.12
N GLU A 791 -31.75 19.03 18.70
CA GLU A 791 -30.80 19.36 17.60
C GLU A 791 -29.62 20.17 18.11
N SER A 792 -29.78 21.50 18.16
CA SER A 792 -28.71 22.42 18.58
C SER A 792 -28.37 22.26 20.08
N GLY A 793 -29.32 21.81 20.91
CA GLY A 793 -29.08 21.49 22.31
C GLY A 793 -28.18 20.27 22.45
N PHE A 794 -28.54 19.18 21.81
CA PHE A 794 -27.71 17.96 21.79
C PHE A 794 -26.32 18.21 21.23
N ALA A 795 -26.21 18.97 20.14
CA ALA A 795 -24.92 19.31 19.55
C ALA A 795 -24.05 20.16 20.50
N ALA A 796 -24.67 21.13 21.21
CA ALA A 796 -23.97 21.95 22.19
C ALA A 796 -23.51 21.15 23.42
N GLU A 797 -24.35 20.24 23.91
CA GLU A 797 -24.00 19.33 25.00
C GLU A 797 -22.85 18.42 24.60
N LEU A 798 -22.92 17.81 23.41
CA LEU A 798 -21.88 16.95 22.88
C LEU A 798 -20.57 17.71 22.68
N ALA A 799 -20.63 18.95 22.16
CA ALA A 799 -19.45 19.80 22.00
C ALA A 799 -18.80 20.14 23.35
N ALA A 800 -19.61 20.50 24.34
CA ALA A 800 -19.14 20.79 25.70
C ALA A 800 -18.50 19.55 26.36
N LEU A 801 -19.14 18.37 26.27
CA LEU A 801 -18.61 17.11 26.81
C LEU A 801 -17.36 16.62 26.06
N THR A 802 -17.34 16.76 24.74
CA THR A 802 -16.16 16.39 23.91
C THR A 802 -14.98 17.32 24.17
N ALA A 803 -15.27 18.60 24.44
CA ALA A 803 -14.23 19.52 24.92
C ALA A 803 -13.81 19.23 26.36
N GLY A 804 -14.43 18.25 27.01
CA GLY A 804 -14.11 17.78 28.35
C GLY A 804 -14.64 18.72 29.44
N ALA A 805 -15.67 19.51 29.17
CA ALA A 805 -16.30 20.35 30.14
C ALA A 805 -17.25 19.56 31.06
N LYS A 806 -17.47 20.11 32.27
CA LYS A 806 -18.55 19.65 33.17
C LYS A 806 -19.81 20.43 32.84
N LEU A 807 -20.80 19.75 32.28
CA LEU A 807 -22.09 20.37 32.01
C LEU A 807 -22.83 20.64 33.32
N VAL A 808 -23.18 21.91 33.58
CA VAL A 808 -23.85 22.34 34.83
C VAL A 808 -25.29 22.78 34.62
N GLY A 809 -25.69 23.11 33.41
CA GLY A 809 -27.07 23.45 33.04
C GLY A 809 -27.29 23.38 31.55
N THR A 810 -28.49 23.00 31.13
CA THR A 810 -28.90 22.94 29.72
C THR A 810 -30.22 23.65 29.56
N TYR A 811 -30.25 24.60 28.64
CA TYR A 811 -31.41 25.47 28.40
C TYR A 811 -31.70 25.48 26.90
N ASP A 812 -33.00 25.55 26.58
CA ASP A 812 -33.45 25.59 25.19
C ASP A 812 -34.50 26.69 24.98
N SER A 813 -34.73 27.05 23.73
CA SER A 813 -35.69 28.06 23.30
C SER A 813 -35.39 29.51 23.80
N LYS A 814 -36.37 30.39 23.85
CA LYS A 814 -36.20 31.76 24.36
C LYS A 814 -36.10 31.76 25.89
N LEU A 815 -34.96 32.20 26.39
CA LEU A 815 -34.72 32.32 27.82
C LEU A 815 -35.69 33.32 28.49
N THR A 816 -36.23 32.91 29.60
CA THR A 816 -36.93 33.84 30.53
C THR A 816 -35.91 34.54 31.43
N ALA A 817 -36.30 35.70 32.01
CA ALA A 817 -35.46 36.42 32.96
C ALA A 817 -35.07 35.58 34.19
N GLU A 818 -35.96 34.68 34.62
CA GLU A 818 -35.73 33.76 35.74
C GLU A 818 -34.72 32.67 35.37
N GLN A 819 -34.81 32.09 34.19
CA GLN A 819 -33.83 31.11 33.69
C GLN A 819 -32.45 31.74 33.52
N ALA A 820 -32.35 32.89 32.86
CA ALA A 820 -31.10 33.60 32.69
C ALA A 820 -30.44 33.95 34.05
N ARG A 821 -31.22 34.34 35.05
CA ARG A 821 -30.74 34.57 36.40
C ARG A 821 -30.27 33.26 37.08
N SER A 822 -31.02 32.18 36.94
CA SER A 822 -30.66 30.85 37.50
C SER A 822 -29.34 30.33 36.99
N ILE A 823 -29.01 30.56 35.71
CA ILE A 823 -27.72 30.19 35.15
C ILE A 823 -26.56 30.77 35.99
N TYR A 824 -26.63 32.03 36.35
CA TYR A 824 -25.57 32.70 37.12
C TYR A 824 -25.63 32.43 38.62
N GLU A 825 -26.83 32.33 39.21
CA GLU A 825 -26.97 32.14 40.66
C GLU A 825 -26.81 30.67 41.09
N ASN A 826 -27.37 29.72 40.32
CA ASN A 826 -27.44 28.31 40.70
C ASN A 826 -26.40 27.45 39.97
N ASP A 827 -26.32 27.55 38.66
CA ASP A 827 -25.42 26.70 37.86
C ASP A 827 -23.97 27.20 37.92
N GLN A 828 -23.78 28.50 38.02
CA GLN A 828 -22.47 29.14 38.12
C GLN A 828 -21.44 28.61 37.10
N PRO A 829 -21.73 28.67 35.78
CA PRO A 829 -20.83 28.21 34.78
C PRO A 829 -19.67 29.19 34.59
N GLU A 830 -18.51 28.66 34.26
CA GLU A 830 -17.34 29.45 33.85
C GLU A 830 -17.44 29.87 32.37
N ILE A 831 -18.18 29.09 31.58
CA ILE A 831 -18.47 29.36 30.17
C ILE A 831 -19.96 29.11 29.92
N ILE A 832 -20.58 29.97 29.15
CA ILE A 832 -21.93 29.75 28.60
C ILE A 832 -21.79 29.57 27.08
N LEU A 833 -22.17 28.38 26.60
CA LEU A 833 -22.17 28.06 25.18
C LEU A 833 -23.56 28.36 24.60
N LEU A 834 -23.64 29.44 23.81
CA LEU A 834 -24.85 29.82 23.08
C LEU A 834 -24.82 29.18 21.70
N ALA A 835 -25.69 28.20 21.47
CA ALA A 835 -25.69 27.40 20.26
C ALA A 835 -27.05 27.48 19.53
N GLY A 836 -26.96 27.40 18.19
CA GLY A 836 -28.16 27.31 17.33
C GLY A 836 -28.14 28.33 16.21
N GLY A 837 -28.93 28.05 15.23
CA GLY A 837 -28.99 28.78 13.98
C GLY A 837 -28.12 28.19 12.92
N THR A 838 -28.51 28.36 11.67
CA THR A 838 -27.69 28.06 10.49
C THR A 838 -27.17 29.38 9.94
N ASP A 839 -25.97 29.38 9.34
CA ASP A 839 -25.38 30.61 8.78
C ASP A 839 -26.24 31.30 7.71
N LEU A 840 -27.20 30.58 7.16
CA LEU A 840 -28.11 31.04 6.11
C LEU A 840 -29.59 30.83 6.53
N GLY A 841 -30.07 31.57 7.55
CA GLY A 841 -31.49 31.66 7.83
C GLY A 841 -32.02 31.07 9.14
N GLY A 842 -31.17 30.83 10.12
CA GLY A 842 -31.58 30.41 11.48
C GLY A 842 -32.31 31.51 12.24
N ASP A 843 -32.95 31.15 13.37
CA ASP A 843 -33.69 32.05 14.25
C ASP A 843 -32.76 33.03 15.00
N ARG A 844 -32.30 34.04 14.25
CA ARG A 844 -31.47 35.12 14.75
C ARG A 844 -32.10 35.89 15.89
N GLU A 845 -33.44 36.05 15.87
CA GLU A 845 -34.15 36.80 16.87
C GLU A 845 -34.07 36.14 18.26
N THR A 846 -34.26 34.82 18.33
CA THR A 846 -34.11 34.05 19.56
C THR A 846 -32.69 34.07 20.08
N GLN A 847 -31.67 33.95 19.20
CA GLN A 847 -30.26 34.02 19.60
C GLN A 847 -29.90 35.38 20.19
N LEU A 848 -30.30 36.47 19.54
CA LEU A 848 -30.06 37.82 20.04
C LEU A 848 -30.81 38.06 21.37
N HIS A 849 -32.06 37.54 21.52
CA HIS A 849 -32.81 37.61 22.76
C HIS A 849 -32.05 36.89 23.89
N ASN A 850 -31.60 35.66 23.66
CA ASN A 850 -30.89 34.88 24.68
C ASN A 850 -29.56 35.54 25.06
N ALA A 851 -28.82 36.09 24.09
CA ALA A 851 -27.59 36.83 24.34
C ALA A 851 -27.86 38.09 25.19
N HIS A 852 -28.92 38.85 24.91
CA HIS A 852 -29.33 40.00 25.72
C HIS A 852 -29.74 39.60 27.14
N MET A 853 -30.55 38.54 27.27
CA MET A 853 -30.97 38.04 28.58
C MET A 853 -29.80 37.60 29.44
N LEU A 854 -28.84 36.90 28.85
CA LEU A 854 -27.61 36.49 29.53
C LEU A 854 -26.74 37.70 29.91
N ALA A 855 -26.59 38.69 29.02
CA ALA A 855 -25.85 39.91 29.29
C ALA A 855 -26.49 40.73 30.44
N GLU A 856 -27.82 40.84 30.48
CA GLU A 856 -28.54 41.51 31.60
C GLU A 856 -28.41 40.73 32.91
N ALA A 857 -28.44 39.40 32.85
CA ALA A 857 -28.34 38.54 34.02
C ALA A 857 -26.89 38.38 34.55
N SER A 858 -25.86 38.75 33.78
CA SER A 858 -24.46 38.66 34.20
C SER A 858 -24.14 39.43 35.49
N ARG A 859 -24.95 40.45 35.83
CA ARG A 859 -24.85 41.19 37.10
C ARG A 859 -25.11 40.32 38.36
N TYR A 860 -25.66 39.13 38.18
CA TYR A 860 -25.90 38.16 39.26
C TYR A 860 -24.74 37.16 39.41
N ALA A 861 -23.74 37.22 38.54
CA ALA A 861 -22.50 36.41 38.68
C ALA A 861 -21.77 36.82 39.96
N THR A 862 -21.45 35.85 40.79
CA THR A 862 -20.78 36.08 42.11
C THR A 862 -19.36 35.54 42.10
N TYR A 863 -18.79 35.17 40.94
CA TYR A 863 -17.49 34.49 40.78
C TYR A 863 -16.67 35.09 39.62
#